data_86004f8f7bdd6dd02e694e545cd4f959
#
_entry.id   86004f8f7bdd6dd02e694e545cd4f959
#
_cell.length_a   1.000
_cell.length_b   1.000
_cell.length_c   1.000
_cell.angle_alpha   90.00
_cell.angle_beta   90.00
_cell.angle_gamma   90.00
#
_symmetry.space_group_name_H-M   'P 1'
#
loop_
_entity.id
_entity.type
_entity.pdbx_description
1 polymer ?
#
loop_
_entity_poly.entity_id
_entity_poly.type
_entity_poly.pdbx_seq_one_letter_code
_entity_poly.pdbx_strand_id
1 'polypeptide(L)'
;NVILVEDTLQAMSDMARYLRLHRNVKVVGITGSVGKTSTKDMIYSVVSTKYKTLKTLGNYNNHIGLPLTMLRYQDEEVMILEMGMNHLGEIDHLTHIACPDIAAITNVGTAHIGELGSRENILKAKMEIVNALAKQGTLVINDDNDMLHTVSLSDHHLLRVGQNDGCDLKARNVDLRLEESYFDIDYQGKTYQVHVPVSGIHFVYNALIAIAIGLTLDIDMERCIEGVEHFELTKNRMDVLDLADGIKVIDGTYNANLDSMKSSLDVLGQYQTRKIAVLADMLELGEYEQALHEEVGQYVVEKGIDELLCVGKACQYMVDKAQELGLKQAYHFEDNQALIEYLDELLEKDDVLLVKGSNGMHLKEVVEHLKERKAMKKLLVICGGQSTEHIISRMSCTSVLNNIHLEKYELTLAGIDKDGTWYLLDQNQEDLAKDTWLDNALPIEDIYGLLKKQDVVFPVLHGQYGEDGTIQGLLELAQVPYVGCRTMGSSVAMDKIYTKKILETVGIPQVQSLYVKKRYDGTLVVVDHEFNESTDIIQAVKDKMGFPCFMKASRSGSSVGCYRVDKEEDFYDKLNETAKYDSHIVIEECVDCIELETAVLGNDDPIVSRVGQIMPHGEFYTFESKYEDEESKTCIPALVDEKIQEEIRGYALKVFKAIDGHGLSRVDFFLDKKTNKVYLNEINTMPGFTRISMYPQLMADYGIAYSDLIDKLIDLAFDR
;
A
#
# COMPACT_ATOMS: atom_id res chain seq x y z
N ASN A 1 51.11 5.64 -21.40
CA ASN A 1 52.03 6.72 -21.05
C ASN A 1 51.75 7.18 -19.65
N VAL A 2 52.77 7.35 -18.81
CA VAL A 2 52.68 7.89 -17.46
C VAL A 2 53.44 9.20 -17.43
N ILE A 3 52.83 10.23 -16.82
CA ILE A 3 53.45 11.53 -16.58
C ILE A 3 53.67 11.65 -15.09
N LEU A 4 54.93 11.84 -14.69
CA LEU A 4 55.30 12.09 -13.33
C LEU A 4 55.10 13.56 -12.99
N VAL A 5 54.36 13.85 -11.92
CA VAL A 5 54.06 15.21 -11.42
C VAL A 5 54.27 15.26 -9.92
N GLU A 6 54.52 16.46 -9.38
CA GLU A 6 54.70 16.68 -7.95
C GLU A 6 53.39 16.53 -7.15
N ASP A 7 52.28 17.05 -7.72
CA ASP A 7 50.96 16.99 -7.16
C ASP A 7 49.96 16.63 -8.26
N THR A 8 49.24 15.50 -8.06
CA THR A 8 48.30 14.97 -9.02
C THR A 8 47.01 15.79 -9.15
N LEU A 9 46.55 16.40 -8.01
CA LEU A 9 45.35 17.25 -8.00
C LEU A 9 45.64 18.59 -8.69
N GLN A 10 46.80 19.17 -8.39
CA GLN A 10 47.24 20.40 -9.08
C GLN A 10 47.40 20.15 -10.57
N ALA A 11 48.06 19.07 -10.98
CA ALA A 11 48.23 18.72 -12.40
C ALA A 11 46.89 18.55 -13.09
N MET A 12 45.90 17.92 -12.46
CA MET A 12 44.55 17.78 -13.01
C MET A 12 43.87 19.12 -13.17
N SER A 13 43.99 20.02 -12.23
CA SER A 13 43.48 21.40 -12.29
C SER A 13 44.14 22.20 -13.41
N ASP A 14 45.44 22.08 -13.56
CA ASP A 14 46.24 22.73 -14.62
C ASP A 14 45.83 22.20 -16.01
N MET A 15 45.61 20.90 -16.16
CA MET A 15 45.10 20.30 -17.39
C MET A 15 43.72 20.84 -17.77
N ALA A 16 42.79 20.90 -16.80
CA ALA A 16 41.46 21.42 -17.01
C ALA A 16 41.48 22.90 -17.42
N ARG A 17 42.28 23.72 -16.73
CA ARG A 17 42.49 25.13 -17.06
C ARG A 17 43.15 25.30 -18.43
N TYR A 18 44.16 24.48 -18.76
CA TYR A 18 44.79 24.47 -20.07
C TYR A 18 43.79 24.21 -21.21
N LEU A 19 42.94 23.18 -21.04
CA LEU A 19 41.85 22.86 -21.94
C LEU A 19 40.93 24.08 -22.14
N ARG A 20 40.50 24.71 -21.05
CA ARG A 20 39.64 25.90 -21.08
C ARG A 20 40.23 27.05 -21.88
N LEU A 21 41.52 27.31 -21.71
CA LEU A 21 42.19 28.43 -22.36
C LEU A 21 42.56 28.17 -23.85
N HIS A 22 42.62 26.91 -24.25
CA HIS A 22 43.02 26.50 -25.61
C HIS A 22 41.89 25.92 -26.46
N ARG A 23 40.66 25.90 -25.95
CA ARG A 23 39.47 25.47 -26.69
C ARG A 23 38.47 26.62 -26.78
N ASN A 24 37.78 26.66 -27.91
CA ASN A 24 36.71 27.65 -28.12
C ASN A 24 35.40 27.13 -27.49
N VAL A 25 35.33 27.15 -26.18
CA VAL A 25 34.16 26.73 -25.40
C VAL A 25 33.76 27.85 -24.45
N LYS A 26 32.50 28.20 -24.40
CA LYS A 26 31.96 29.15 -23.43
C LYS A 26 31.75 28.44 -22.07
N VAL A 27 32.04 29.12 -20.97
CA VAL A 27 31.89 28.57 -19.63
C VAL A 27 30.93 29.44 -18.83
N VAL A 28 29.92 28.76 -18.23
CA VAL A 28 28.98 29.33 -17.29
C VAL A 28 29.29 28.74 -15.89
N GLY A 29 29.70 29.59 -14.96
CA GLY A 29 29.96 29.23 -13.57
C GLY A 29 28.75 29.53 -12.69
N ILE A 30 28.39 28.63 -11.77
CA ILE A 30 27.22 28.81 -10.95
C ILE A 30 27.56 28.52 -9.47
N THR A 31 27.21 29.44 -8.58
CA THR A 31 27.28 29.24 -7.13
C THR A 31 26.01 29.75 -6.44
N GLY A 32 25.90 29.51 -5.13
CA GLY A 32 24.77 29.95 -4.31
C GLY A 32 24.63 29.10 -3.05
N SER A 33 23.84 29.56 -2.12
CA SER A 33 23.53 28.79 -0.90
C SER A 33 22.59 27.64 -1.20
N VAL A 34 21.52 27.90 -1.95
CA VAL A 34 20.47 26.92 -2.34
C VAL A 34 20.25 27.02 -3.87
N GLY A 35 19.75 25.95 -4.47
CA GLY A 35 19.28 25.93 -5.84
C GLY A 35 20.37 25.80 -6.91
N LYS A 36 21.65 25.71 -6.57
CA LYS A 36 22.76 25.56 -7.56
C LYS A 36 22.51 24.49 -8.60
N THR A 37 22.20 23.28 -8.15
CA THR A 37 22.01 22.13 -9.06
C THR A 37 20.77 22.29 -9.93
N SER A 38 19.64 22.70 -9.35
CA SER A 38 18.40 22.94 -10.11
C SER A 38 18.58 24.06 -11.13
N THR A 39 19.27 25.15 -10.74
CA THR A 39 19.61 26.25 -11.67
C THR A 39 20.55 25.78 -12.77
N LYS A 40 21.59 24.99 -12.45
CA LYS A 40 22.50 24.38 -13.43
C LYS A 40 21.73 23.51 -14.43
N ASP A 41 20.81 22.68 -13.95
CA ASP A 41 20.03 21.79 -14.83
C ASP A 41 19.05 22.57 -15.71
N MET A 42 18.46 23.65 -15.19
CA MET A 42 17.59 24.53 -15.94
C MET A 42 18.37 25.34 -17.00
N ILE A 43 19.56 25.85 -16.64
CA ILE A 43 20.47 26.49 -17.62
C ILE A 43 20.87 25.48 -18.69
N TYR A 44 21.15 24.24 -18.30
CA TYR A 44 21.48 23.17 -19.27
C TYR A 44 20.33 22.93 -20.25
N SER A 45 19.08 22.85 -19.74
CA SER A 45 17.89 22.69 -20.58
C SER A 45 17.74 23.84 -21.59
N VAL A 46 17.89 25.08 -21.12
CA VAL A 46 17.84 26.27 -21.98
C VAL A 46 18.97 26.31 -22.99
N VAL A 47 20.21 26.12 -22.56
CA VAL A 47 21.40 26.24 -23.43
C VAL A 47 21.45 25.13 -24.50
N SER A 48 20.97 23.93 -24.12
CA SER A 48 20.94 22.77 -25.03
C SER A 48 19.91 22.89 -26.15
N THR A 49 19.01 23.89 -26.14
CA THR A 49 18.12 24.19 -27.25
C THR A 49 18.90 24.71 -28.48
N LYS A 50 20.12 25.20 -28.28
CA LYS A 50 20.95 25.77 -29.36
C LYS A 50 22.37 25.19 -29.44
N TYR A 51 22.99 24.88 -28.31
CA TYR A 51 24.41 24.53 -28.23
C TYR A 51 24.61 23.11 -27.71
N LYS A 52 25.66 22.44 -28.20
CA LYS A 52 26.15 21.20 -27.59
C LYS A 52 26.76 21.53 -26.21
N THR A 53 26.23 20.97 -25.15
CA THR A 53 26.47 21.44 -23.80
C THR A 53 26.97 20.34 -22.88
N LEU A 54 28.05 20.61 -22.13
CA LEU A 54 28.54 19.81 -21.04
C LEU A 54 28.10 20.44 -19.72
N LYS A 55 27.66 19.61 -18.73
CA LYS A 55 27.34 20.09 -17.37
C LYS A 55 28.00 19.27 -16.27
N THR A 56 28.16 19.87 -15.10
CA THR A 56 28.52 19.15 -13.86
C THR A 56 27.49 18.06 -13.58
N LEU A 57 27.95 16.83 -13.33
CA LEU A 57 27.13 15.70 -12.91
C LEU A 57 27.14 15.57 -11.41
N GLY A 58 25.99 15.21 -10.84
CA GLY A 58 25.85 15.01 -9.38
C GLY A 58 26.35 16.20 -8.58
N ASN A 59 27.24 15.96 -7.65
CA ASN A 59 27.87 16.95 -6.75
C ASN A 59 29.37 17.18 -7.08
N TYR A 60 29.82 16.98 -8.34
CA TYR A 60 31.21 17.20 -8.76
C TYR A 60 31.53 18.69 -8.86
N ASN A 61 31.32 19.44 -7.79
CA ASN A 61 31.38 20.90 -7.71
C ASN A 61 32.53 21.45 -6.85
N ASN A 62 33.47 20.59 -6.46
CA ASN A 62 34.64 20.92 -5.64
C ASN A 62 35.95 20.88 -6.47
N HIS A 63 37.09 21.06 -5.80
CA HIS A 63 38.45 21.10 -6.40
C HIS A 63 38.86 19.80 -7.12
N ILE A 64 38.14 18.68 -6.91
CA ILE A 64 38.34 17.42 -7.65
C ILE A 64 37.28 17.28 -8.76
N GLY A 65 36.02 17.49 -8.42
CA GLY A 65 34.90 17.24 -9.32
C GLY A 65 34.79 18.20 -10.48
N LEU A 66 35.11 19.49 -10.26
CA LEU A 66 35.08 20.50 -11.36
C LEU A 66 36.12 20.22 -12.41
N PRO A 67 37.44 20.00 -12.09
CA PRO A 67 38.41 19.63 -13.13
C PRO A 67 38.04 18.33 -13.86
N LEU A 68 37.59 17.31 -13.16
CA LEU A 68 37.13 16.05 -13.76
C LEU A 68 35.98 16.28 -14.75
N THR A 69 35.03 17.15 -14.40
CA THR A 69 33.94 17.53 -15.29
C THR A 69 34.48 18.19 -16.57
N MET A 70 35.37 19.13 -16.41
CA MET A 70 35.97 19.86 -17.55
C MET A 70 36.77 18.93 -18.47
N LEU A 71 37.50 17.97 -17.90
CA LEU A 71 38.31 17.00 -18.65
C LEU A 71 37.46 15.94 -19.41
N ARG A 72 36.16 15.91 -19.21
CA ARG A 72 35.22 15.14 -20.05
C ARG A 72 34.86 15.78 -21.36
N TYR A 73 35.34 17.01 -21.58
CA TYR A 73 35.13 17.77 -22.80
C TYR A 73 35.54 16.96 -24.03
N GLN A 74 34.70 16.96 -25.07
CA GLN A 74 34.96 16.39 -26.38
C GLN A 74 34.95 17.51 -27.45
N ASP A 75 33.77 18.05 -27.74
CA ASP A 75 33.52 19.06 -28.74
C ASP A 75 32.33 19.97 -28.36
N GLU A 76 32.03 20.06 -27.05
CA GLU A 76 30.96 20.92 -26.58
C GLU A 76 31.28 22.41 -26.83
N GLU A 77 30.22 23.17 -27.10
CA GLU A 77 30.30 24.60 -27.32
C GLU A 77 30.15 25.41 -26.02
N VAL A 78 29.45 24.82 -25.01
CA VAL A 78 29.21 25.44 -23.71
C VAL A 78 29.46 24.42 -22.59
N MET A 79 30.12 24.86 -21.52
CA MET A 79 30.24 24.12 -20.25
C MET A 79 29.48 24.86 -19.17
N ILE A 80 28.68 24.14 -18.40
CA ILE A 80 27.95 24.66 -17.25
C ILE A 80 28.53 24.01 -16.01
N LEU A 81 29.21 24.79 -15.16
CA LEU A 81 30.01 24.32 -14.05
C LEU A 81 29.44 24.81 -12.71
N GLU A 82 29.00 23.89 -11.92
CA GLU A 82 28.57 24.15 -10.53
C GLU A 82 29.80 24.29 -9.63
N MET A 83 29.83 25.32 -8.78
CA MET A 83 30.92 25.62 -7.85
C MET A 83 30.38 25.64 -6.42
N GLY A 84 30.77 24.63 -5.64
CA GLY A 84 30.45 24.48 -4.22
C GLY A 84 31.56 25.06 -3.33
N MET A 85 31.22 25.38 -2.09
CA MET A 85 32.18 25.82 -1.10
C MET A 85 31.73 25.51 0.31
N ASN A 86 32.69 25.36 1.21
CA ASN A 86 32.53 25.38 2.65
C ASN A 86 33.29 26.57 3.28
N HIS A 87 34.40 26.99 2.70
CA HIS A 87 35.31 28.02 3.21
C HIS A 87 35.57 29.11 2.19
N LEU A 88 36.05 30.25 2.67
CA LEU A 88 36.61 31.32 1.84
C LEU A 88 37.82 30.81 1.03
N GLY A 89 37.97 31.27 -0.21
CA GLY A 89 39.05 30.90 -1.13
C GLY A 89 38.72 29.67 -2.01
N GLU A 90 37.72 28.89 -1.69
CA GLU A 90 37.38 27.70 -2.48
C GLU A 90 36.74 28.08 -3.83
N ILE A 91 35.80 29.03 -3.86
CA ILE A 91 35.23 29.52 -5.13
C ILE A 91 36.31 30.25 -5.94
N ASP A 92 37.22 31.01 -5.29
CA ASP A 92 38.35 31.64 -5.99
C ASP A 92 39.22 30.62 -6.72
N HIS A 93 39.56 29.53 -6.04
CA HIS A 93 40.29 28.42 -6.69
C HIS A 93 39.55 27.83 -7.87
N LEU A 94 38.27 27.51 -7.72
CA LEU A 94 37.43 26.88 -8.78
C LEU A 94 37.23 27.81 -9.97
N THR A 95 37.01 29.12 -9.74
CA THR A 95 36.82 30.09 -10.82
C THR A 95 38.10 30.31 -11.59
N HIS A 96 39.27 30.23 -10.95
CA HIS A 96 40.55 30.31 -11.67
C HIS A 96 40.85 29.09 -12.55
N ILE A 97 40.30 27.93 -12.23
CA ILE A 97 40.36 26.74 -13.10
C ILE A 97 39.38 26.90 -14.28
N ALA A 98 38.14 27.29 -13.98
CA ALA A 98 37.04 27.34 -14.94
C ALA A 98 37.13 28.57 -15.90
N CYS A 99 37.64 29.70 -15.44
CA CYS A 99 37.68 30.97 -16.18
C CYS A 99 36.34 31.27 -16.89
N PRO A 100 35.26 31.50 -16.18
CA PRO A 100 33.92 31.60 -16.76
C PRO A 100 33.77 32.86 -17.64
N ASP A 101 32.95 32.75 -18.68
CA ASP A 101 32.48 33.90 -19.48
C ASP A 101 31.25 34.55 -18.85
N ILE A 102 30.42 33.72 -18.23
CA ILE A 102 29.21 34.10 -17.53
C ILE A 102 29.22 33.43 -16.14
N ALA A 103 28.85 34.16 -15.11
CA ALA A 103 28.68 33.64 -13.75
C ALA A 103 27.26 33.89 -13.26
N ALA A 104 26.79 33.04 -12.37
CA ALA A 104 25.52 33.23 -11.68
C ALA A 104 25.62 32.93 -10.18
N ILE A 105 24.95 33.74 -9.36
CA ILE A 105 24.77 33.53 -7.95
C ILE A 105 23.26 33.41 -7.69
N THR A 106 22.81 32.23 -7.27
CA THR A 106 21.37 31.96 -7.12
C THR A 106 20.79 32.68 -5.90
N ASN A 107 21.45 32.60 -4.76
CA ASN A 107 21.10 33.29 -3.52
C ASN A 107 22.26 33.28 -2.51
N VAL A 108 22.08 34.09 -1.47
CA VAL A 108 22.93 34.11 -0.27
C VAL A 108 22.01 33.88 0.95
N GLY A 109 21.98 32.63 1.40
CA GLY A 109 21.19 32.19 2.56
C GLY A 109 22.10 31.86 3.77
N THR A 110 21.68 30.85 4.54
CA THR A 110 22.32 30.42 5.79
C THR A 110 23.19 29.15 5.65
N ALA A 111 23.29 28.57 4.43
CA ALA A 111 24.15 27.40 4.21
C ALA A 111 25.62 27.70 4.56
N HIS A 112 26.26 26.82 5.35
CA HIS A 112 27.63 26.95 5.85
C HIS A 112 27.86 28.16 6.79
N ILE A 113 26.81 28.68 7.44
CA ILE A 113 26.91 29.83 8.34
C ILE A 113 27.77 29.54 9.57
N GLY A 114 27.77 28.28 10.04
CA GLY A 114 28.60 27.83 11.16
C GLY A 114 30.09 27.97 10.88
N GLU A 115 30.52 27.75 9.62
CA GLU A 115 31.94 27.88 9.21
C GLU A 115 32.33 29.32 8.86
N LEU A 116 31.43 30.07 8.23
CA LEU A 116 31.70 31.40 7.73
C LEU A 116 31.32 32.53 8.73
N GLY A 117 30.53 32.21 9.73
CA GLY A 117 30.16 33.08 10.85
C GLY A 117 29.09 34.14 10.54
N SER A 118 28.90 34.56 9.28
CA SER A 118 27.85 35.52 8.92
C SER A 118 27.45 35.43 7.45
N ARG A 119 26.24 35.98 7.10
CA ARG A 119 25.77 36.08 5.73
C ARG A 119 26.61 37.01 4.85
N GLU A 120 27.25 38.03 5.43
CA GLU A 120 28.20 38.91 4.76
C GLU A 120 29.42 38.13 4.28
N ASN A 121 29.94 37.24 5.11
CA ASN A 121 31.07 36.38 4.75
C ASN A 121 30.65 35.35 3.69
N ILE A 122 29.41 34.83 3.74
CA ILE A 122 28.86 33.96 2.71
C ILE A 122 28.78 34.72 1.38
N LEU A 123 28.29 35.96 1.38
CA LEU A 123 28.27 36.80 0.18
C LEU A 123 29.67 36.99 -0.37
N LYS A 124 30.65 37.36 0.52
CA LYS A 124 32.05 37.56 0.12
C LYS A 124 32.65 36.33 -0.52
N ALA A 125 32.43 35.15 0.06
CA ALA A 125 32.91 33.90 -0.50
C ALA A 125 32.27 33.57 -1.89
N LYS A 126 30.97 33.82 -2.06
CA LYS A 126 30.31 33.56 -3.35
C LYS A 126 30.70 34.57 -4.42
N MET A 127 31.00 35.82 -4.02
CA MET A 127 31.50 36.85 -4.90
C MET A 127 32.91 36.56 -5.45
N GLU A 128 33.67 35.61 -4.86
CA GLU A 128 34.94 35.14 -5.42
C GLU A 128 34.79 34.62 -6.86
N ILE A 129 33.57 34.23 -7.28
CA ILE A 129 33.32 33.76 -8.65
C ILE A 129 33.67 34.78 -9.71
N VAL A 130 33.71 36.07 -9.40
CA VAL A 130 34.07 37.14 -10.33
C VAL A 130 35.56 37.32 -10.50
N ASN A 131 36.41 36.74 -9.61
CA ASN A 131 37.86 36.97 -9.59
C ASN A 131 38.55 36.50 -10.88
N ALA A 132 38.03 35.49 -11.54
CA ALA A 132 38.52 35.01 -12.83
C ALA A 132 37.44 35.05 -13.95
N LEU A 133 36.38 35.83 -13.74
CA LEU A 133 35.37 36.10 -14.79
C LEU A 133 36.04 36.82 -15.97
N ALA A 134 35.69 36.47 -17.17
CA ALA A 134 36.25 37.07 -18.40
C ALA A 134 36.11 38.61 -18.42
N LYS A 135 37.01 39.31 -19.05
CA LYS A 135 36.87 40.76 -19.22
C LYS A 135 35.54 41.09 -19.88
N GLN A 136 34.76 41.99 -19.27
CA GLN A 136 33.41 42.31 -19.67
C GLN A 136 32.46 41.08 -19.61
N GLY A 137 32.83 40.05 -18.84
CA GLY A 137 31.95 38.92 -18.55
C GLY A 137 30.73 39.37 -17.78
N THR A 138 29.69 38.53 -17.77
CA THR A 138 28.40 38.85 -17.17
C THR A 138 28.21 38.08 -15.86
N LEU A 139 27.84 38.78 -14.78
CA LEU A 139 27.34 38.19 -13.57
C LEU A 139 25.80 38.33 -13.50
N VAL A 140 25.10 37.20 -13.37
CA VAL A 140 23.64 37.17 -13.18
C VAL A 140 23.32 36.92 -11.70
N ILE A 141 22.47 37.73 -11.10
CA ILE A 141 22.09 37.63 -9.70
C ILE A 141 20.59 37.71 -9.50
N ASN A 142 20.09 37.02 -8.48
CA ASN A 142 18.72 37.18 -7.99
C ASN A 142 18.62 38.44 -7.15
N ASP A 143 18.01 39.49 -7.65
CA ASP A 143 17.90 40.80 -7.00
C ASP A 143 16.86 40.83 -5.85
N ASP A 144 15.99 39.85 -5.78
CA ASP A 144 15.04 39.70 -4.67
C ASP A 144 15.73 39.11 -3.41
N ASN A 145 16.96 38.63 -3.52
CA ASN A 145 17.76 38.26 -2.37
C ASN A 145 18.41 39.51 -1.78
N ASP A 146 18.13 39.77 -0.50
CA ASP A 146 18.55 40.98 0.25
C ASP A 146 20.08 41.25 0.19
N MET A 147 20.88 40.19 0.30
CA MET A 147 22.34 40.30 0.23
C MET A 147 22.83 40.57 -1.21
N LEU A 148 22.26 39.90 -2.19
CA LEU A 148 22.63 40.09 -3.61
C LEU A 148 22.18 41.45 -4.15
N HIS A 149 21.07 42.01 -3.64
CA HIS A 149 20.61 43.35 -3.98
C HIS A 149 21.68 44.41 -3.73
N THR A 150 22.53 44.25 -2.74
CA THR A 150 23.60 45.17 -2.39
C THR A 150 24.80 45.13 -3.33
N VAL A 151 24.90 44.16 -4.23
CA VAL A 151 26.05 43.92 -5.09
C VAL A 151 26.13 45.02 -6.20
N SER A 152 27.34 45.56 -6.40
CA SER A 152 27.65 46.42 -7.52
C SER A 152 28.99 46.00 -8.14
N LEU A 153 29.14 46.12 -9.47
CA LEU A 153 30.36 45.80 -10.21
C LEU A 153 30.77 46.98 -11.09
N SER A 154 32.07 47.27 -11.21
CA SER A 154 32.62 48.30 -12.09
C SER A 154 33.20 47.73 -13.38
N ASP A 155 33.72 46.49 -13.36
CA ASP A 155 34.55 45.94 -14.43
C ASP A 155 33.84 44.81 -15.23
N HIS A 156 32.62 44.43 -14.85
CA HIS A 156 31.83 43.38 -15.46
C HIS A 156 30.36 43.81 -15.64
N HIS A 157 29.65 43.15 -16.53
CA HIS A 157 28.24 43.36 -16.71
C HIS A 157 27.47 42.68 -15.56
N LEU A 158 26.57 43.42 -14.89
CA LEU A 158 25.69 42.88 -13.86
C LEU A 158 24.27 42.82 -14.40
N LEU A 159 23.70 41.60 -14.51
CA LEU A 159 22.29 41.38 -14.82
C LEU A 159 21.52 41.01 -13.57
N ARG A 160 20.47 41.76 -13.28
CA ARG A 160 19.56 41.55 -12.15
C ARG A 160 18.29 40.88 -12.61
N VAL A 161 17.95 39.78 -12.01
CA VAL A 161 16.69 39.07 -12.27
C VAL A 161 15.89 38.98 -10.97
N GLY A 162 14.55 39.01 -11.05
CA GLY A 162 13.67 38.96 -9.91
C GLY A 162 12.30 39.55 -10.18
N GLN A 163 11.59 39.92 -9.12
CA GLN A 163 10.29 40.59 -9.16
C GLN A 163 10.39 42.09 -8.82
N ASN A 164 11.53 42.52 -8.26
CA ASN A 164 11.79 43.90 -7.88
C ASN A 164 11.79 44.86 -9.06
N ASP A 165 11.37 46.11 -8.82
CA ASP A 165 11.55 47.18 -9.81
C ASP A 165 13.04 47.47 -10.01
N GLY A 166 13.47 47.52 -11.26
CA GLY A 166 14.89 47.74 -11.61
C GLY A 166 15.61 46.46 -11.99
N CYS A 167 15.01 45.30 -11.97
CA CYS A 167 15.54 44.10 -12.59
C CYS A 167 15.61 44.24 -14.11
N ASP A 168 16.72 43.76 -14.72
CA ASP A 168 16.88 43.69 -16.17
C ASP A 168 15.92 42.70 -16.81
N LEU A 169 15.61 41.59 -16.07
CA LEU A 169 14.60 40.61 -16.43
C LEU A 169 13.67 40.41 -15.22
N LYS A 170 12.45 40.89 -15.36
CA LYS A 170 11.48 40.93 -14.26
C LYS A 170 10.33 39.93 -14.47
N ALA A 171 10.09 39.07 -13.47
CA ALA A 171 8.89 38.25 -13.42
C ALA A 171 7.69 39.07 -12.89
N ARG A 172 6.55 38.93 -13.58
CA ARG A 172 5.26 39.50 -13.17
C ARG A 172 4.19 38.44 -13.20
N ASN A 173 3.06 38.73 -12.55
CA ASN A 173 1.90 37.84 -12.54
C ASN A 173 2.25 36.41 -12.16
N VAL A 174 3.13 36.25 -11.13
CA VAL A 174 3.59 34.93 -10.68
C VAL A 174 2.42 34.16 -10.10
N ASP A 175 2.10 33.00 -10.70
CA ASP A 175 1.07 32.06 -10.27
C ASP A 175 1.74 30.74 -9.91
N LEU A 176 1.76 30.41 -8.61
CA LEU A 176 2.36 29.20 -8.07
C LEU A 176 1.24 28.19 -7.82
N ARG A 177 1.23 27.08 -8.58
CA ARG A 177 0.30 25.97 -8.45
C ARG A 177 1.00 24.78 -7.78
N LEU A 178 0.24 23.75 -7.44
CA LEU A 178 0.75 22.58 -6.70
C LEU A 178 1.96 21.90 -7.36
N GLU A 179 1.95 21.76 -8.67
CA GLU A 179 2.98 21.00 -9.39
C GLU A 179 3.73 21.83 -10.44
N GLU A 180 3.33 23.08 -10.66
CA GLU A 180 3.86 23.95 -11.71
C GLU A 180 3.82 25.42 -11.31
N SER A 181 4.56 26.26 -12.03
CA SER A 181 4.56 27.71 -11.82
C SER A 181 4.44 28.43 -13.13
N TYR A 182 3.76 29.59 -13.14
CA TYR A 182 3.64 30.46 -14.31
C TYR A 182 4.05 31.87 -13.94
N PHE A 183 4.63 32.59 -14.89
CA PHE A 183 4.88 34.01 -14.75
C PHE A 183 5.04 34.68 -16.12
N ASP A 184 4.90 36.01 -16.16
CA ASP A 184 5.10 36.80 -17.33
C ASP A 184 6.43 37.55 -17.31
N ILE A 185 7.08 37.71 -18.48
CA ILE A 185 8.27 38.52 -18.68
C ILE A 185 8.00 39.49 -19.79
N ASP A 186 8.32 40.78 -19.60
CA ASP A 186 8.39 41.76 -20.68
C ASP A 186 9.83 41.85 -21.20
N TYR A 187 9.98 41.60 -22.50
CA TYR A 187 11.27 41.68 -23.14
C TYR A 187 11.14 42.30 -24.55
N GLN A 188 11.90 43.34 -24.83
CA GLN A 188 11.91 44.05 -26.12
C GLN A 188 10.52 44.48 -26.61
N GLY A 189 9.65 44.90 -25.66
CA GLY A 189 8.31 45.39 -25.97
C GLY A 189 7.23 44.31 -26.18
N LYS A 190 7.56 43.06 -25.96
CA LYS A 190 6.65 41.92 -26.04
C LYS A 190 6.54 41.25 -24.67
N THR A 191 5.35 40.80 -24.30
CA THR A 191 5.13 40.00 -23.11
C THR A 191 5.14 38.52 -23.45
N TYR A 192 5.89 37.75 -22.69
CA TYR A 192 6.02 36.30 -22.84
C TYR A 192 5.53 35.66 -21.55
N GLN A 193 4.69 34.63 -21.65
CA GLN A 193 4.34 33.77 -20.55
C GLN A 193 5.36 32.62 -20.48
N VAL A 194 5.81 32.34 -19.26
CA VAL A 194 6.76 31.25 -18.97
C VAL A 194 6.06 30.23 -18.09
N HIS A 195 6.12 28.98 -18.49
CA HIS A 195 5.69 27.84 -17.72
C HIS A 195 6.91 27.08 -17.17
N VAL A 196 6.91 26.83 -15.86
CA VAL A 196 7.94 26.00 -15.18
C VAL A 196 7.24 24.76 -14.67
N PRO A 197 7.64 23.54 -15.09
CA PRO A 197 6.96 22.29 -14.71
C PRO A 197 7.30 21.84 -13.29
N VAL A 198 7.44 22.79 -12.36
CA VAL A 198 7.71 22.57 -10.93
C VAL A 198 7.16 23.74 -10.12
N SER A 199 6.62 23.44 -8.95
CA SER A 199 6.10 24.46 -8.04
C SER A 199 7.18 25.14 -7.21
N GLY A 200 6.99 26.42 -6.96
CA GLY A 200 7.77 27.21 -5.99
C GLY A 200 8.48 28.42 -6.58
N ILE A 201 8.47 29.50 -5.79
CA ILE A 201 9.04 30.79 -6.20
C ILE A 201 10.54 30.72 -6.56
N HIS A 202 11.26 29.83 -5.89
CA HIS A 202 12.69 29.63 -6.17
C HIS A 202 12.95 29.06 -7.58
N PHE A 203 12.02 28.29 -8.14
CA PHE A 203 12.10 27.80 -9.52
C PHE A 203 11.80 28.92 -10.53
N VAL A 204 10.97 29.90 -10.16
CA VAL A 204 10.80 31.13 -10.96
C VAL A 204 12.13 31.88 -11.07
N TYR A 205 12.86 32.04 -9.94
CA TYR A 205 14.21 32.67 -9.97
C TYR A 205 15.21 31.86 -10.76
N ASN A 206 15.21 30.52 -10.64
CA ASN A 206 16.08 29.67 -11.43
C ASN A 206 15.79 29.80 -12.95
N ALA A 207 14.52 29.91 -13.33
CA ALA A 207 14.10 30.13 -14.71
C ALA A 207 14.55 31.50 -15.25
N LEU A 208 14.39 32.54 -14.44
CA LEU A 208 14.88 33.88 -14.79
C LEU A 208 16.39 33.90 -15.02
N ILE A 209 17.17 33.25 -14.13
CA ILE A 209 18.64 33.13 -14.30
C ILE A 209 18.97 32.35 -15.56
N ALA A 210 18.28 31.23 -15.80
CA ALA A 210 18.53 30.41 -17.01
C ALA A 210 18.22 31.18 -18.33
N ILE A 211 17.08 31.90 -18.34
CA ILE A 211 16.70 32.74 -19.48
C ILE A 211 17.72 33.88 -19.70
N ALA A 212 18.13 34.58 -18.60
CA ALA A 212 19.12 35.64 -18.69
C ALA A 212 20.46 35.15 -19.29
N ILE A 213 20.90 33.96 -18.87
CA ILE A 213 22.10 33.31 -19.40
C ILE A 213 21.91 32.91 -20.89
N GLY A 214 20.75 32.33 -21.22
CA GLY A 214 20.41 31.98 -22.60
C GLY A 214 20.45 33.19 -23.52
N LEU A 215 19.81 34.29 -23.13
CA LEU A 215 19.86 35.56 -23.86
C LEU A 215 21.28 36.12 -24.02
N THR A 216 22.13 36.01 -22.99
CA THR A 216 23.55 36.41 -23.02
C THR A 216 24.37 35.55 -23.97
N LEU A 217 23.95 34.31 -24.24
CA LEU A 217 24.50 33.38 -25.21
C LEU A 217 23.83 33.48 -26.62
N ASP A 218 23.12 34.56 -26.89
CA ASP A 218 22.42 34.80 -28.16
C ASP A 218 21.36 33.72 -28.48
N ILE A 219 20.72 33.12 -27.49
CA ILE A 219 19.54 32.26 -27.65
C ILE A 219 18.32 33.17 -27.63
N ASP A 220 17.40 33.01 -28.59
CA ASP A 220 16.16 33.79 -28.61
C ASP A 220 15.24 33.43 -27.43
N MET A 221 14.34 34.37 -27.05
CA MET A 221 13.46 34.22 -25.88
C MET A 221 12.58 32.99 -26.01
N GLU A 222 12.05 32.73 -27.19
CA GLU A 222 11.17 31.59 -27.44
C GLU A 222 11.87 30.25 -27.14
N ARG A 223 13.12 30.08 -27.58
CA ARG A 223 13.92 28.89 -27.26
C ARG A 223 14.32 28.82 -25.77
N CYS A 224 14.58 29.98 -25.16
CA CYS A 224 14.83 30.00 -23.70
C CYS A 224 13.62 29.48 -22.95
N ILE A 225 12.41 29.89 -23.31
CA ILE A 225 11.15 29.45 -22.70
C ILE A 225 10.95 27.95 -22.98
N GLU A 226 11.12 27.49 -24.21
CA GLU A 226 11.07 26.06 -24.56
C GLU A 226 12.00 25.22 -23.68
N GLY A 227 13.23 25.70 -23.43
CA GLY A 227 14.19 25.03 -22.56
C GLY A 227 13.72 24.98 -21.11
N VAL A 228 13.04 26.00 -20.57
CA VAL A 228 12.47 26.01 -19.24
C VAL A 228 11.30 25.03 -19.14
N GLU A 229 10.42 24.98 -20.15
CA GLU A 229 9.28 24.07 -20.20
C GLU A 229 9.68 22.58 -20.23
N HIS A 230 10.84 22.27 -20.81
CA HIS A 230 11.39 20.91 -20.87
C HIS A 230 12.36 20.59 -19.72
N PHE A 231 12.39 21.39 -18.68
CA PHE A 231 13.23 21.16 -17.51
C PHE A 231 12.78 19.93 -16.73
N GLU A 232 13.75 19.06 -16.42
CA GLU A 232 13.54 17.90 -15.55
C GLU A 232 14.32 18.06 -14.24
N LEU A 233 13.67 17.80 -13.12
CA LEU A 233 14.30 17.83 -11.80
C LEU A 233 15.33 16.70 -11.63
N THR A 234 16.42 17.03 -10.97
CA THR A 234 17.33 16.00 -10.44
C THR A 234 16.67 15.27 -9.28
N LYS A 235 16.73 13.93 -9.27
CA LYS A 235 16.14 13.07 -8.22
C LYS A 235 16.48 13.50 -6.80
N ASN A 236 15.56 13.25 -5.86
CA ASN A 236 15.61 13.59 -4.43
C ASN A 236 15.66 15.11 -4.15
N ARG A 237 15.13 15.93 -5.07
CA ARG A 237 15.05 17.40 -4.91
C ARG A 237 13.65 17.88 -5.18
N MET A 238 12.75 17.71 -4.19
CA MET A 238 11.33 18.04 -4.32
C MET A 238 10.57 17.16 -5.33
N ASP A 239 11.04 15.93 -5.54
CA ASP A 239 10.30 14.96 -6.33
C ASP A 239 8.98 14.62 -5.59
N VAL A 240 7.86 14.75 -6.29
CA VAL A 240 6.57 14.32 -5.76
C VAL A 240 6.34 12.87 -6.19
N LEU A 241 6.25 11.99 -5.21
CA LEU A 241 6.00 10.57 -5.41
C LEU A 241 4.56 10.26 -5.06
N ASP A 242 3.82 9.69 -5.99
CA ASP A 242 2.49 9.15 -5.73
C ASP A 242 2.64 7.72 -5.23
N LEU A 243 2.19 7.49 -4.00
CA LEU A 243 2.22 6.18 -3.35
C LEU A 243 0.83 5.54 -3.37
N ALA A 244 0.75 4.35 -2.78
CA ALA A 244 -0.51 3.67 -2.53
C ALA A 244 -1.48 4.54 -1.69
N ASP A 245 -2.78 4.29 -1.81
CA ASP A 245 -3.85 4.98 -1.07
C ASP A 245 -3.93 6.51 -1.31
N GLY A 246 -3.39 7.00 -2.44
CA GLY A 246 -3.40 8.43 -2.76
C GLY A 246 -2.40 9.26 -1.95
N ILE A 247 -1.55 8.61 -1.15
CA ILE A 247 -0.52 9.28 -0.37
C ILE A 247 0.51 9.89 -1.30
N LYS A 248 0.89 11.15 -1.03
CA LYS A 248 1.94 11.86 -1.77
C LYS A 248 3.15 12.11 -0.86
N VAL A 249 4.35 11.85 -1.37
CA VAL A 249 5.60 12.14 -0.66
C VAL A 249 6.42 13.14 -1.46
N ILE A 250 6.71 14.28 -0.87
CA ILE A 250 7.61 15.30 -1.40
C ILE A 250 9.02 14.95 -0.90
N ASP A 251 9.85 14.37 -1.76
CA ASP A 251 11.21 13.93 -1.42
C ASP A 251 12.20 15.10 -1.53
N GLY A 252 12.56 15.66 -0.38
CA GLY A 252 13.59 16.68 -0.19
C GLY A 252 14.85 16.18 0.53
N THR A 253 15.12 14.87 0.51
CA THR A 253 16.15 14.21 1.35
C THR A 253 17.60 14.47 0.95
N TYR A 254 17.83 15.19 -0.15
CA TYR A 254 19.19 15.46 -0.62
C TYR A 254 20.03 16.28 0.38
N ASN A 255 19.49 17.36 0.90
CA ASN A 255 20.14 18.21 1.93
C ASN A 255 19.14 19.19 2.55
N ALA A 256 19.51 19.80 3.68
CA ALA A 256 18.69 20.77 4.41
C ALA A 256 19.48 21.97 4.91
N ASN A 257 18.89 23.14 4.82
CA ASN A 257 19.21 24.39 5.50
C ASN A 257 17.93 25.19 5.66
N LEU A 258 17.95 26.28 6.42
CA LEU A 258 16.77 27.08 6.74
C LEU A 258 15.95 27.46 5.48
N ASP A 259 16.62 28.04 4.47
CA ASP A 259 15.96 28.54 3.27
C ASP A 259 15.29 27.41 2.49
N SER A 260 15.96 26.26 2.36
CA SER A 260 15.41 25.09 1.67
C SER A 260 14.31 24.39 2.46
N MET A 261 14.37 24.40 3.81
CA MET A 261 13.29 23.92 4.68
C MET A 261 12.04 24.75 4.46
N LYS A 262 12.15 26.09 4.57
CA LYS A 262 11.03 27.00 4.36
C LYS A 262 10.42 26.85 2.98
N SER A 263 11.24 26.82 1.93
CA SER A 263 10.78 26.63 0.55
C SER A 263 10.00 25.32 0.36
N SER A 264 10.44 24.24 0.99
CA SER A 264 9.74 22.97 0.93
C SER A 264 8.43 22.97 1.71
N LEU A 265 8.41 23.64 2.87
CA LEU A 265 7.20 23.82 3.67
C LEU A 265 6.18 24.73 2.96
N ASP A 266 6.62 25.71 2.15
CA ASP A 266 5.75 26.49 1.29
C ASP A 266 4.99 25.61 0.28
N VAL A 267 5.66 24.64 -0.32
CA VAL A 267 5.03 23.68 -1.24
C VAL A 267 4.06 22.77 -0.48
N LEU A 268 4.46 22.18 0.65
CA LEU A 268 3.59 21.35 1.47
C LEU A 268 2.34 22.12 1.93
N GLY A 269 2.50 23.38 2.31
CA GLY A 269 1.42 24.25 2.79
C GLY A 269 0.31 24.55 1.75
N GLN A 270 0.57 24.32 0.45
CA GLN A 270 -0.43 24.54 -0.61
C GLN A 270 -1.47 23.41 -0.70
N TYR A 271 -1.17 22.23 -0.16
CA TYR A 271 -2.10 21.12 -0.18
C TYR A 271 -3.28 21.34 0.77
N GLN A 272 -4.44 20.83 0.42
CA GLN A 272 -5.69 20.99 1.19
C GLN A 272 -6.03 19.75 2.04
N THR A 273 -5.35 18.65 1.81
CA THR A 273 -5.43 17.43 2.60
C THR A 273 -4.52 17.50 3.82
N ARG A 274 -4.52 16.50 4.68
CA ARG A 274 -3.67 16.41 5.86
C ARG A 274 -2.19 16.46 5.47
N LYS A 275 -1.45 17.37 6.09
CA LYS A 275 -0.06 17.72 5.79
C LYS A 275 0.87 17.28 6.92
N ILE A 276 1.84 16.46 6.61
CA ILE A 276 2.81 15.91 7.57
C ILE A 276 4.22 16.35 7.18
N ALA A 277 4.92 17.02 8.07
CA ALA A 277 6.32 17.38 7.87
C ALA A 277 7.23 16.39 8.61
N VAL A 278 7.98 15.58 7.88
CA VAL A 278 9.02 14.68 8.39
C VAL A 278 10.37 15.36 8.20
N LEU A 279 10.91 15.92 9.26
CA LEU A 279 12.11 16.76 9.20
C LEU A 279 13.25 16.16 10.04
N ALA A 280 14.50 16.38 9.58
CA ALA A 280 15.69 16.02 10.35
C ALA A 280 16.65 17.20 10.48
N ASP A 281 17.70 17.03 11.31
CA ASP A 281 18.65 18.08 11.63
C ASP A 281 19.22 18.77 10.39
N MET A 282 19.34 20.08 10.48
CA MET A 282 20.17 20.90 9.62
C MET A 282 21.58 20.91 10.21
N LEU A 283 22.54 20.35 9.51
CA LEU A 283 23.92 20.23 9.95
C LEU A 283 24.74 21.48 9.61
N GLU A 284 25.95 21.64 10.20
CA GLU A 284 26.92 22.70 9.92
C GLU A 284 26.45 24.12 10.29
N LEU A 285 25.59 24.24 11.29
CA LEU A 285 25.02 25.53 11.74
C LEU A 285 25.81 26.20 12.86
N GLY A 286 26.68 25.47 13.58
CA GLY A 286 27.47 26.00 14.66
C GLY A 286 26.63 26.65 15.78
N GLU A 287 26.96 27.88 16.18
CA GLU A 287 26.22 28.60 17.22
C GLU A 287 24.77 28.98 16.85
N TYR A 288 24.41 28.91 15.58
CA TYR A 288 23.06 29.22 15.07
C TYR A 288 22.12 28.02 15.14
N GLU A 289 22.58 26.84 15.54
CA GLU A 289 21.81 25.59 15.47
C GLU A 289 20.45 25.70 16.13
N GLN A 290 20.38 26.12 17.38
CA GLN A 290 19.10 26.24 18.09
C GLN A 290 18.17 27.25 17.41
N ALA A 291 18.65 28.47 17.16
CA ALA A 291 17.81 29.55 16.64
C ALA A 291 17.19 29.20 15.27
N LEU A 292 17.98 28.57 14.38
CA LEU A 292 17.52 28.21 13.05
C LEU A 292 16.54 27.00 13.06
N HIS A 293 16.71 26.06 13.98
CA HIS A 293 15.74 24.98 14.17
C HIS A 293 14.43 25.49 14.77
N GLU A 294 14.48 26.38 15.76
CA GLU A 294 13.29 27.06 16.30
C GLU A 294 12.53 27.82 15.19
N GLU A 295 13.26 28.50 14.30
CA GLU A 295 12.67 29.25 13.19
C GLU A 295 11.93 28.30 12.21
N VAL A 296 12.44 27.11 11.94
CA VAL A 296 11.73 26.09 11.15
C VAL A 296 10.48 25.61 11.89
N GLY A 297 10.57 25.33 13.19
CA GLY A 297 9.41 24.93 14.01
C GLY A 297 8.29 25.98 13.99
N GLN A 298 8.64 27.28 14.09
CA GLN A 298 7.70 28.38 13.92
C GLN A 298 7.07 28.35 12.51
N TYR A 299 7.90 28.19 11.48
CA TYR A 299 7.44 28.22 10.10
C TYR A 299 6.48 27.08 9.77
N VAL A 300 6.67 25.89 10.35
CA VAL A 300 5.73 24.75 10.27
C VAL A 300 4.33 25.18 10.72
N VAL A 301 4.23 25.86 11.86
CA VAL A 301 2.95 26.35 12.39
C VAL A 301 2.34 27.44 11.49
N GLU A 302 3.16 28.38 11.03
CA GLU A 302 2.72 29.46 10.12
C GLU A 302 2.14 28.94 8.80
N LYS A 303 2.66 27.81 8.29
CA LYS A 303 2.18 27.18 7.07
C LYS A 303 0.98 26.25 7.27
N GLY A 304 0.50 26.11 8.51
CA GLY A 304 -0.67 25.28 8.82
C GLY A 304 -0.42 23.81 8.52
N ILE A 305 0.76 23.31 8.87
CA ILE A 305 1.07 21.89 8.80
C ILE A 305 0.39 21.17 9.97
N ASP A 306 -0.23 20.03 9.71
CA ASP A 306 -1.06 19.34 10.68
C ASP A 306 -0.23 18.52 11.68
N GLU A 307 0.86 17.89 11.20
CA GLU A 307 1.79 17.14 12.04
C GLU A 307 3.26 17.41 11.71
N LEU A 308 4.09 17.44 12.76
CA LEU A 308 5.54 17.58 12.67
C LEU A 308 6.22 16.36 13.31
N LEU A 309 6.96 15.62 12.52
CA LEU A 309 7.72 14.44 12.94
C LEU A 309 9.21 14.71 12.75
N CYS A 310 9.99 14.66 13.81
CA CYS A 310 11.38 15.09 13.79
C CYS A 310 12.36 13.99 14.22
N VAL A 311 13.49 13.87 13.51
CA VAL A 311 14.59 12.97 13.85
C VAL A 311 15.89 13.76 13.95
N GLY A 312 16.63 13.53 15.02
CA GLY A 312 17.92 14.19 15.27
C GLY A 312 17.89 15.09 16.50
N LYS A 313 19.05 15.33 17.08
CA LYS A 313 19.15 16.02 18.37
C LYS A 313 18.70 17.47 18.33
N ALA A 314 19.06 18.20 17.28
CA ALA A 314 18.70 19.59 17.11
C ALA A 314 17.24 19.80 16.71
N CYS A 315 16.63 18.80 16.10
CA CYS A 315 15.20 18.81 15.76
C CYS A 315 14.29 18.91 16.99
N GLN A 316 14.77 18.59 18.20
CA GLN A 316 14.02 18.84 19.42
C GLN A 316 13.61 20.31 19.55
N TYR A 317 14.48 21.26 19.15
CA TYR A 317 14.14 22.68 19.13
C TYR A 317 13.01 23.04 18.19
N MET A 318 12.89 22.33 17.03
CA MET A 318 11.75 22.51 16.14
C MET A 318 10.45 22.08 16.81
N VAL A 319 10.46 20.89 17.44
CA VAL A 319 9.30 20.31 18.13
C VAL A 319 8.86 21.20 19.29
N ASP A 320 9.79 21.59 20.16
CA ASP A 320 9.51 22.44 21.32
C ASP A 320 8.89 23.78 20.89
N LYS A 321 9.42 24.40 19.83
CA LYS A 321 8.90 25.65 19.30
C LYS A 321 7.52 25.50 18.66
N ALA A 322 7.31 24.45 17.89
CA ALA A 322 6.01 24.18 17.29
C ALA A 322 4.92 23.92 18.34
N GLN A 323 5.26 23.17 19.40
CA GLN A 323 4.37 22.92 20.55
C GLN A 323 4.08 24.20 21.34
N GLU A 324 5.09 25.03 21.58
CA GLU A 324 4.93 26.36 22.22
C GLU A 324 3.91 27.24 21.46
N LEU A 325 3.92 27.16 20.13
CA LEU A 325 3.02 27.90 19.24
C LEU A 325 1.67 27.21 18.99
N GLY A 326 1.42 26.06 19.65
CA GLY A 326 0.13 25.39 19.70
C GLY A 326 -0.05 24.17 18.80
N LEU A 327 0.97 23.73 18.08
CA LEU A 327 0.92 22.46 17.30
C LEU A 327 1.09 21.28 18.26
N LYS A 328 -0.03 20.62 18.61
CA LYS A 328 -0.03 19.48 19.54
C LYS A 328 0.59 18.23 18.96
N GLN A 329 0.40 17.99 17.67
CA GLN A 329 0.92 16.86 16.91
C GLN A 329 2.35 17.17 16.42
N ALA A 330 3.27 17.33 17.35
CA ALA A 330 4.69 17.49 17.06
C ALA A 330 5.48 16.50 17.93
N TYR A 331 6.24 15.62 17.28
CA TYR A 331 6.90 14.48 17.92
C TYR A 331 8.37 14.40 17.54
N HIS A 332 9.19 13.95 18.47
CA HIS A 332 10.61 13.71 18.28
C HIS A 332 10.93 12.22 18.43
N PHE A 333 11.72 11.68 17.51
CA PHE A 333 12.13 10.28 17.45
C PHE A 333 13.65 10.15 17.63
N GLU A 334 14.09 9.05 18.25
CA GLU A 334 15.51 8.80 18.50
C GLU A 334 16.27 8.49 17.20
N ASP A 335 15.62 7.77 16.28
CA ASP A 335 16.19 7.35 15.00
C ASP A 335 15.10 7.18 13.92
N ASN A 336 15.55 6.88 12.68
CA ASN A 336 14.67 6.69 11.54
C ASN A 336 13.78 5.45 11.66
N GLN A 337 14.23 4.42 12.40
CA GLN A 337 13.45 3.20 12.58
C GLN A 337 12.20 3.46 13.43
N ALA A 338 12.36 4.16 14.56
CA ALA A 338 11.23 4.54 15.41
C ALA A 338 10.23 5.47 14.67
N LEU A 339 10.76 6.36 13.82
CA LEU A 339 9.92 7.21 12.95
C LEU A 339 9.14 6.36 11.92
N ILE A 340 9.78 5.38 11.27
CA ILE A 340 9.15 4.49 10.29
C ILE A 340 8.00 3.70 10.93
N GLU A 341 8.25 3.09 12.09
CA GLU A 341 7.23 2.35 12.83
C GLU A 341 6.02 3.23 13.17
N TYR A 342 6.26 4.48 13.57
CA TYR A 342 5.18 5.43 13.83
C TYR A 342 4.43 5.84 12.55
N LEU A 343 5.13 6.05 11.43
CA LEU A 343 4.52 6.38 10.14
C LEU A 343 3.62 5.26 9.60
N ASP A 344 3.99 4.00 9.83
CA ASP A 344 3.18 2.85 9.39
C ASP A 344 1.80 2.82 10.07
N GLU A 345 1.72 3.26 11.32
CA GLU A 345 0.45 3.34 12.06
C GLU A 345 -0.30 4.66 11.81
N LEU A 346 0.44 5.75 11.51
CA LEU A 346 -0.12 7.10 11.40
C LEU A 346 -0.82 7.37 10.08
N LEU A 347 -0.24 6.87 8.96
CA LEU A 347 -0.60 7.32 7.62
C LEU A 347 -1.99 6.88 7.19
N GLU A 348 -2.77 7.84 6.77
CA GLU A 348 -4.13 7.69 6.25
C GLU A 348 -4.17 7.96 4.74
N LYS A 349 -5.30 7.61 4.13
CA LYS A 349 -5.57 7.88 2.71
C LYS A 349 -5.48 9.38 2.40
N ASP A 350 -4.89 9.70 1.24
CA ASP A 350 -4.74 11.06 0.71
C ASP A 350 -3.83 12.00 1.55
N ASP A 351 -3.02 11.47 2.48
CA ASP A 351 -2.02 12.23 3.22
C ASP A 351 -0.93 12.78 2.30
N VAL A 352 -0.38 13.95 2.65
CA VAL A 352 0.78 14.52 1.95
C VAL A 352 1.92 14.74 2.92
N LEU A 353 3.06 14.13 2.61
CA LEU A 353 4.27 14.19 3.42
C LEU A 353 5.36 15.00 2.74
N LEU A 354 6.05 15.84 3.51
CA LEU A 354 7.37 16.35 3.14
C LEU A 354 8.42 15.58 3.94
N VAL A 355 9.39 14.94 3.27
CA VAL A 355 10.52 14.27 3.93
C VAL A 355 11.79 15.06 3.63
N LYS A 356 12.41 15.71 4.66
CA LYS A 356 13.55 16.58 4.45
C LYS A 356 14.51 16.65 5.63
N GLY A 357 15.80 16.54 5.34
CA GLY A 357 16.90 16.64 6.31
C GLY A 357 18.24 16.77 5.63
N SER A 358 19.29 17.05 6.41
CA SER A 358 20.66 17.00 5.90
C SER A 358 21.01 15.58 5.44
N ASN A 359 21.84 15.45 4.42
CA ASN A 359 22.20 14.16 3.83
C ASN A 359 22.72 13.14 4.88
N GLY A 360 23.45 13.61 5.88
CA GLY A 360 23.97 12.78 6.98
C GLY A 360 22.90 12.19 7.90
N MET A 361 21.63 12.61 7.78
CA MET A 361 20.51 12.09 8.57
C MET A 361 19.83 10.87 7.92
N HIS A 362 20.24 10.50 6.71
CA HIS A 362 19.81 9.30 5.98
C HIS A 362 18.29 9.13 5.80
N LEU A 363 17.52 10.24 5.79
CA LEU A 363 16.06 10.18 5.60
C LEU A 363 15.60 9.52 4.27
N LYS A 364 16.53 9.26 3.37
CA LYS A 364 16.24 8.52 2.15
C LYS A 364 15.69 7.13 2.45
N GLU A 365 16.11 6.47 3.53
CA GLU A 365 15.60 5.15 3.92
C GLU A 365 14.12 5.21 4.31
N VAL A 366 13.65 6.32 4.89
CA VAL A 366 12.21 6.55 5.18
C VAL A 366 11.42 6.62 3.88
N VAL A 367 11.93 7.36 2.87
CA VAL A 367 11.27 7.46 1.55
C VAL A 367 11.24 6.10 0.83
N GLU A 368 12.34 5.33 0.87
CA GLU A 368 12.38 4.01 0.25
C GLU A 368 11.40 3.04 0.95
N HIS A 369 11.30 3.07 2.29
CA HIS A 369 10.31 2.28 3.04
C HIS A 369 8.88 2.65 2.61
N LEU A 370 8.56 3.94 2.54
CA LEU A 370 7.24 4.41 2.11
C LEU A 370 6.88 3.98 0.68
N LYS A 371 7.85 3.83 -0.22
CA LYS A 371 7.62 3.31 -1.59
C LYS A 371 7.23 1.83 -1.62
N GLU A 372 7.59 1.07 -0.59
CA GLU A 372 7.24 -0.35 -0.47
C GLU A 372 5.82 -0.55 0.09
N ARG A 373 5.17 0.51 0.58
CA ARG A 373 3.81 0.46 1.11
C ARG A 373 2.84 0.01 0.02
N LYS A 374 2.10 -1.07 0.31
CA LYS A 374 1.06 -1.59 -0.60
C LYS A 374 -0.25 -0.85 -0.34
N ALA A 375 -1.03 -0.63 -1.41
CA ALA A 375 -2.40 -0.14 -1.28
C ALA A 375 -3.24 -1.08 -0.39
N MET A 376 -4.11 -0.52 0.46
CA MET A 376 -5.11 -1.30 1.17
C MET A 376 -5.97 -2.06 0.16
N LYS A 377 -6.14 -3.37 0.36
CA LYS A 377 -7.02 -4.18 -0.49
C LYS A 377 -8.48 -3.84 -0.21
N LYS A 378 -9.27 -3.58 -1.24
CA LYS A 378 -10.72 -3.38 -1.12
C LYS A 378 -11.41 -4.72 -0.85
N LEU A 379 -11.82 -4.91 0.40
CA LEU A 379 -12.44 -6.14 0.88
C LEU A 379 -13.93 -5.95 1.06
N LEU A 380 -14.73 -6.77 0.35
CA LEU A 380 -16.17 -6.90 0.61
C LEU A 380 -16.43 -8.11 1.49
N VAL A 381 -17.02 -7.90 2.66
CA VAL A 381 -17.56 -8.97 3.51
C VAL A 381 -19.06 -9.06 3.30
N ILE A 382 -19.56 -10.28 3.07
CA ILE A 382 -20.98 -10.54 2.80
C ILE A 382 -21.55 -11.45 3.89
N CYS A 383 -22.71 -11.11 4.48
CA CYS A 383 -23.39 -11.90 5.49
C CYS A 383 -24.90 -12.03 5.26
N GLY A 384 -25.56 -12.88 6.07
CA GLY A 384 -26.99 -13.15 6.00
C GLY A 384 -27.34 -14.29 5.05
N GLY A 385 -28.08 -14.02 3.98
CA GLY A 385 -28.49 -14.99 2.97
C GLY A 385 -29.86 -15.64 3.23
N GLN A 386 -30.36 -16.36 2.23
CA GLN A 386 -31.72 -16.95 2.23
C GLN A 386 -31.81 -18.31 2.94
N SER A 387 -30.69 -18.81 3.49
CA SER A 387 -30.66 -20.12 4.13
C SER A 387 -31.28 -20.13 5.51
N THR A 388 -31.51 -21.33 6.05
CA THR A 388 -31.91 -21.53 7.45
C THR A 388 -30.82 -21.10 8.44
N GLU A 389 -29.59 -20.93 7.98
CA GLU A 389 -28.41 -20.52 8.76
C GLU A 389 -28.14 -19.00 8.67
N HIS A 390 -29.12 -18.21 8.23
CA HIS A 390 -29.06 -16.75 8.10
C HIS A 390 -28.49 -16.05 9.35
N ILE A 391 -28.99 -16.43 10.54
CA ILE A 391 -28.54 -15.83 11.79
C ILE A 391 -27.09 -16.21 12.13
N ILE A 392 -26.68 -17.44 11.81
CA ILE A 392 -25.32 -17.94 12.06
C ILE A 392 -24.32 -17.21 11.16
N SER A 393 -24.70 -16.92 9.92
CA SER A 393 -23.90 -16.10 9.00
C SER A 393 -23.64 -14.71 9.58
N ARG A 394 -24.65 -14.06 10.13
CA ARG A 394 -24.56 -12.73 10.76
C ARG A 394 -23.67 -12.76 12.01
N MET A 395 -23.79 -13.79 12.85
CA MET A 395 -22.91 -13.99 14.02
C MET A 395 -21.46 -14.26 13.63
N SER A 396 -21.23 -15.10 12.61
CA SER A 396 -19.91 -15.37 12.05
C SER A 396 -19.28 -14.09 11.49
N CYS A 397 -20.06 -13.29 10.77
CA CYS A 397 -19.60 -12.01 10.22
C CYS A 397 -19.19 -11.03 11.32
N THR A 398 -19.99 -10.90 12.40
CA THR A 398 -19.61 -10.10 13.57
C THR A 398 -18.26 -10.54 14.14
N SER A 399 -18.02 -11.86 14.22
CA SER A 399 -16.75 -12.37 14.72
C SER A 399 -15.58 -12.08 13.79
N VAL A 400 -15.79 -12.14 12.46
CA VAL A 400 -14.80 -11.78 11.45
C VAL A 400 -14.46 -10.28 11.55
N LEU A 401 -15.46 -9.40 11.61
CA LEU A 401 -15.27 -7.96 11.72
C LEU A 401 -14.48 -7.53 12.96
N ASN A 402 -14.72 -8.21 14.09
CA ASN A 402 -14.02 -7.94 15.35
C ASN A 402 -12.55 -8.42 15.36
N ASN A 403 -12.13 -9.20 14.36
CA ASN A 403 -10.79 -9.79 14.31
C ASN A 403 -10.03 -9.46 13.00
N ILE A 404 -10.59 -8.68 12.10
CA ILE A 404 -9.93 -8.28 10.87
C ILE A 404 -8.91 -7.17 11.15
N HIS A 405 -7.77 -7.18 10.46
CA HIS A 405 -6.77 -6.12 10.50
C HIS A 405 -7.20 -4.95 9.61
N LEU A 406 -7.96 -3.99 10.16
CA LEU A 406 -8.52 -2.86 9.40
C LEU A 406 -7.46 -1.99 8.71
N GLU A 407 -6.24 -1.96 9.22
CA GLU A 407 -5.10 -1.26 8.61
C GLU A 407 -4.65 -1.87 7.26
N LYS A 408 -5.09 -3.09 6.94
CA LYS A 408 -4.76 -3.79 5.68
C LYS A 408 -5.86 -3.70 4.62
N TYR A 409 -7.07 -3.33 5.02
CA TYR A 409 -8.25 -3.46 4.17
C TYR A 409 -9.16 -2.23 4.17
N GLU A 410 -9.51 -1.74 2.97
CA GLU A 410 -10.65 -0.83 2.77
C GLU A 410 -11.93 -1.69 2.79
N LEU A 411 -12.59 -1.74 3.96
CA LEU A 411 -13.71 -2.65 4.20
C LEU A 411 -15.01 -2.11 3.59
N THR A 412 -15.74 -2.96 2.89
CA THR A 412 -17.14 -2.78 2.53
C THR A 412 -17.95 -3.92 3.13
N LEU A 413 -19.10 -3.62 3.76
CA LEU A 413 -19.96 -4.62 4.37
C LEU A 413 -21.30 -4.70 3.64
N ALA A 414 -21.68 -5.89 3.17
CA ALA A 414 -22.97 -6.14 2.55
C ALA A 414 -23.76 -7.22 3.32
N GLY A 415 -25.05 -7.00 3.44
CA GLY A 415 -26.00 -7.96 4.01
C GLY A 415 -27.01 -8.45 2.98
N ILE A 416 -27.36 -9.73 3.04
CA ILE A 416 -28.43 -10.32 2.22
C ILE A 416 -29.54 -10.75 3.16
N ASP A 417 -30.77 -10.23 2.97
CA ASP A 417 -31.91 -10.63 3.80
C ASP A 417 -32.47 -12.01 3.39
N LYS A 418 -33.51 -12.47 4.08
CA LYS A 418 -34.15 -13.77 3.82
C LYS A 418 -34.89 -13.83 2.48
N ASP A 419 -35.22 -12.68 1.89
CA ASP A 419 -35.88 -12.59 0.60
C ASP A 419 -34.87 -12.48 -0.55
N GLY A 420 -33.56 -12.36 -0.24
CA GLY A 420 -32.46 -12.28 -1.21
C GLY A 420 -32.13 -10.84 -1.63
N THR A 421 -32.66 -9.84 -0.96
CA THR A 421 -32.31 -8.43 -1.21
C THR A 421 -30.97 -8.09 -0.58
N TRP A 422 -30.13 -7.39 -1.33
CA TRP A 422 -28.79 -6.96 -0.88
C TRP A 422 -28.82 -5.54 -0.33
N TYR A 423 -28.08 -5.34 0.76
CA TYR A 423 -27.97 -4.06 1.45
C TYR A 423 -26.51 -3.72 1.75
N LEU A 424 -26.15 -2.47 1.58
CA LEU A 424 -24.91 -1.91 2.12
C LEU A 424 -25.14 -1.60 3.61
N LEU A 425 -24.30 -2.17 4.47
CA LEU A 425 -24.41 -2.03 5.93
C LEU A 425 -23.38 -1.03 6.47
N ASP A 426 -23.68 -0.48 7.66
CA ASP A 426 -22.69 0.30 8.40
C ASP A 426 -21.60 -0.63 8.95
N GLN A 427 -20.34 -0.30 8.70
CA GLN A 427 -19.18 -1.07 9.16
C GLN A 427 -18.97 -1.02 10.68
N ASN A 428 -19.55 0.00 11.36
CA ASN A 428 -19.40 0.21 12.79
C ASN A 428 -20.49 -0.50 13.61
N GLN A 429 -21.27 -1.40 13.01
CA GLN A 429 -22.25 -2.18 13.75
C GLN A 429 -21.57 -3.19 14.69
N GLU A 430 -21.76 -3.03 15.99
CA GLU A 430 -21.16 -3.89 17.02
C GLU A 430 -21.65 -5.35 16.98
N ASP A 431 -22.89 -5.58 16.53
CA ASP A 431 -23.50 -6.92 16.55
C ASP A 431 -24.58 -7.07 15.46
N LEU A 432 -24.22 -7.75 14.39
CA LEU A 432 -25.10 -8.05 13.26
C LEU A 432 -26.17 -9.11 13.61
N ALA A 433 -26.07 -9.80 14.72
CA ALA A 433 -27.08 -10.79 15.14
C ALA A 433 -28.39 -10.15 15.63
N LYS A 434 -28.37 -8.87 16.01
CA LYS A 434 -29.56 -8.15 16.48
C LYS A 434 -30.60 -7.95 15.38
N ASP A 435 -31.87 -7.84 15.73
CA ASP A 435 -32.96 -7.58 14.77
C ASP A 435 -32.82 -6.22 14.05
N THR A 436 -32.05 -5.30 14.62
CA THR A 436 -31.74 -3.96 14.10
C THR A 436 -30.63 -3.93 13.06
N TRP A 437 -30.11 -5.06 12.61
CA TRP A 437 -28.95 -5.17 11.70
C TRP A 437 -29.13 -4.49 10.33
N LEU A 438 -30.38 -4.28 9.89
CA LEU A 438 -30.73 -3.52 8.67
C LEU A 438 -31.12 -2.05 8.95
N ASP A 439 -31.07 -1.60 10.21
CA ASP A 439 -31.35 -0.20 10.53
C ASP A 439 -30.29 0.69 9.82
N ASN A 440 -30.78 1.68 9.05
CA ASN A 440 -29.95 2.55 8.20
C ASN A 440 -29.24 1.85 7.01
N ALA A 441 -29.51 0.57 6.73
CA ALA A 441 -28.97 -0.12 5.57
C ALA A 441 -29.54 0.45 4.26
N LEU A 442 -28.70 0.52 3.22
CA LEU A 442 -29.08 1.03 1.91
C LEU A 442 -29.21 -0.13 0.92
N PRO A 443 -30.34 -0.30 0.22
CA PRO A 443 -30.49 -1.32 -0.82
C PRO A 443 -29.43 -1.16 -1.92
N ILE A 444 -28.85 -2.26 -2.37
CA ILE A 444 -27.88 -2.31 -3.46
C ILE A 444 -28.61 -2.66 -4.75
N GLU A 445 -28.72 -1.73 -5.69
CA GLU A 445 -29.37 -1.93 -6.98
C GLU A 445 -28.42 -2.60 -8.01
N ASP A 446 -27.13 -2.25 -7.98
CA ASP A 446 -26.10 -2.79 -8.89
C ASP A 446 -25.09 -3.66 -8.11
N ILE A 447 -25.49 -4.91 -7.87
CA ILE A 447 -24.64 -5.90 -7.20
C ILE A 447 -23.36 -6.17 -8.01
N TYR A 448 -23.51 -6.31 -9.34
CA TYR A 448 -22.35 -6.61 -10.19
C TYR A 448 -21.34 -5.47 -10.22
N GLY A 449 -21.81 -4.23 -10.28
CA GLY A 449 -20.96 -3.03 -10.19
C GLY A 449 -20.27 -2.90 -8.83
N LEU A 450 -20.94 -3.30 -7.73
CA LEU A 450 -20.31 -3.36 -6.42
C LEU A 450 -19.15 -4.37 -6.39
N LEU A 451 -19.40 -5.59 -6.88
CA LEU A 451 -18.40 -6.68 -6.90
C LEU A 451 -17.17 -6.31 -7.74
N LYS A 452 -17.36 -5.66 -8.89
CA LYS A 452 -16.27 -5.22 -9.79
C LYS A 452 -15.36 -4.15 -9.17
N LYS A 453 -15.78 -3.47 -8.14
CA LYS A 453 -14.99 -2.43 -7.44
C LYS A 453 -14.12 -3.00 -6.32
N GLN A 454 -14.28 -4.29 -6.00
CA GLN A 454 -13.56 -4.93 -4.92
C GLN A 454 -12.31 -5.66 -5.44
N ASP A 455 -11.28 -5.73 -4.61
CA ASP A 455 -10.10 -6.54 -4.89
C ASP A 455 -10.33 -7.99 -4.45
N VAL A 456 -11.12 -8.20 -3.39
CA VAL A 456 -11.45 -9.53 -2.85
C VAL A 456 -12.78 -9.53 -2.12
N VAL A 457 -13.46 -10.69 -2.10
CA VAL A 457 -14.73 -10.89 -1.38
C VAL A 457 -14.58 -12.00 -0.34
N PHE A 458 -15.07 -11.76 0.87
CA PHE A 458 -15.24 -12.80 1.90
C PHE A 458 -16.72 -13.09 2.10
N PRO A 459 -17.27 -14.14 1.44
CA PRO A 459 -18.66 -14.52 1.60
C PRO A 459 -18.84 -15.34 2.87
N VAL A 460 -19.12 -14.70 4.02
CA VAL A 460 -19.41 -15.35 5.28
C VAL A 460 -20.87 -15.83 5.28
N LEU A 461 -21.19 -16.69 4.32
CA LEU A 461 -22.53 -17.20 4.08
C LEU A 461 -22.56 -18.71 4.32
N HIS A 462 -23.52 -19.19 5.13
CA HIS A 462 -23.66 -20.60 5.46
C HIS A 462 -24.90 -21.20 4.82
N GLY A 463 -24.81 -22.50 4.46
CA GLY A 463 -25.90 -23.26 3.89
C GLY A 463 -26.25 -22.91 2.45
N GLN A 464 -27.52 -23.07 2.09
CA GLN A 464 -28.02 -22.89 0.73
C GLN A 464 -27.76 -21.45 0.24
N TYR A 465 -27.39 -21.32 -1.05
CA TYR A 465 -26.92 -20.09 -1.74
C TYR A 465 -25.60 -19.52 -1.20
N GLY A 466 -25.06 -20.02 -0.10
CA GLY A 466 -23.76 -19.62 0.45
C GLY A 466 -22.65 -20.63 0.21
N GLU A 467 -22.95 -21.94 0.33
CA GLU A 467 -21.97 -23.04 0.25
C GLU A 467 -22.23 -23.99 -0.94
N ASP A 468 -23.23 -23.72 -1.77
CA ASP A 468 -23.70 -24.63 -2.83
C ASP A 468 -23.21 -24.30 -4.23
N GLY A 469 -22.27 -23.35 -4.37
CA GLY A 469 -21.74 -22.90 -5.65
C GLY A 469 -22.49 -21.72 -6.26
N THR A 470 -23.63 -21.30 -5.71
CA THR A 470 -24.46 -20.23 -6.28
C THR A 470 -23.80 -18.86 -6.15
N ILE A 471 -23.41 -18.46 -4.96
CA ILE A 471 -22.68 -17.20 -4.74
C ILE A 471 -21.30 -17.23 -5.40
N GLN A 472 -20.61 -18.39 -5.35
CA GLN A 472 -19.32 -18.58 -5.99
C GLN A 472 -19.41 -18.36 -7.52
N GLY A 473 -20.48 -18.87 -8.17
CA GLY A 473 -20.72 -18.63 -9.58
C GLY A 473 -20.92 -17.16 -9.93
N LEU A 474 -21.62 -16.38 -9.09
CA LEU A 474 -21.74 -14.93 -9.24
C LEU A 474 -20.37 -14.24 -9.13
N LEU A 475 -19.56 -14.62 -8.15
CA LEU A 475 -18.23 -14.04 -7.91
C LEU A 475 -17.26 -14.40 -9.05
N GLU A 476 -17.33 -15.61 -9.59
CA GLU A 476 -16.54 -16.03 -10.76
C GLU A 476 -16.93 -15.25 -12.02
N LEU A 477 -18.22 -15.03 -12.29
CA LEU A 477 -18.69 -14.19 -13.40
C LEU A 477 -18.24 -12.73 -13.23
N ALA A 478 -18.23 -12.22 -12.01
CA ALA A 478 -17.71 -10.91 -11.70
C ALA A 478 -16.17 -10.82 -11.80
N GLN A 479 -15.47 -11.97 -11.91
CA GLN A 479 -14.01 -12.06 -11.97
C GLN A 479 -13.32 -11.39 -10.75
N VAL A 480 -13.93 -11.50 -9.57
CA VAL A 480 -13.37 -11.01 -8.33
C VAL A 480 -12.85 -12.19 -7.50
N PRO A 481 -11.62 -12.13 -6.95
CA PRO A 481 -11.11 -13.10 -5.99
C PRO A 481 -12.04 -13.23 -4.77
N TYR A 482 -12.16 -14.42 -4.22
CA TYR A 482 -13.02 -14.63 -3.03
C TYR A 482 -12.52 -15.77 -2.14
N VAL A 483 -12.81 -15.67 -0.86
CA VAL A 483 -12.47 -16.68 0.16
C VAL A 483 -13.39 -17.90 0.03
N GLY A 484 -12.81 -19.09 0.16
CA GLY A 484 -13.55 -20.36 0.19
C GLY A 484 -13.38 -21.21 -1.08
N CYS A 485 -14.06 -22.33 -1.15
CA CYS A 485 -14.03 -23.24 -2.31
C CYS A 485 -14.66 -22.61 -3.54
N ARG A 486 -14.24 -23.07 -4.73
CA ARG A 486 -14.81 -22.66 -6.02
C ARG A 486 -16.18 -23.29 -6.24
N THR A 487 -16.85 -22.83 -7.31
CA THR A 487 -18.22 -23.27 -7.65
C THR A 487 -18.38 -24.80 -7.65
N MET A 488 -17.46 -25.52 -8.28
CA MET A 488 -17.56 -26.99 -8.36
C MET A 488 -17.39 -27.66 -7.00
N GLY A 489 -16.33 -27.31 -6.26
CA GLY A 489 -16.05 -27.86 -4.92
C GLY A 489 -17.19 -27.59 -3.94
N SER A 490 -17.72 -26.37 -3.93
CA SER A 490 -18.87 -25.97 -3.12
C SER A 490 -20.14 -26.77 -3.48
N SER A 491 -20.46 -26.88 -4.76
CA SER A 491 -21.65 -27.62 -5.22
C SER A 491 -21.58 -29.11 -4.90
N VAL A 492 -20.41 -29.72 -5.06
CA VAL A 492 -20.17 -31.14 -4.72
C VAL A 492 -20.27 -31.34 -3.22
N ALA A 493 -19.62 -30.50 -2.40
CA ALA A 493 -19.61 -30.62 -0.95
C ALA A 493 -21.00 -30.48 -0.32
N MET A 494 -21.83 -29.62 -0.88
CA MET A 494 -23.18 -29.37 -0.38
C MET A 494 -24.12 -30.55 -0.58
N ASP A 495 -24.01 -31.29 -1.70
CA ASP A 495 -24.88 -32.45 -1.96
C ASP A 495 -24.25 -33.76 -1.44
N LYS A 496 -24.75 -34.26 -0.30
CA LYS A 496 -24.23 -35.46 0.38
C LYS A 496 -24.19 -36.68 -0.53
N ILE A 497 -25.12 -36.80 -1.51
CA ILE A 497 -25.17 -37.95 -2.42
C ILE A 497 -24.01 -37.87 -3.42
N TYR A 498 -23.80 -36.70 -4.04
CA TYR A 498 -22.72 -36.55 -5.01
C TYR A 498 -21.35 -36.55 -4.34
N THR A 499 -21.22 -35.96 -3.15
CA THR A 499 -20.01 -36.09 -2.29
C THR A 499 -19.67 -37.56 -2.08
N LYS A 500 -20.63 -38.36 -1.62
CA LYS A 500 -20.44 -39.80 -1.39
C LYS A 500 -19.97 -40.53 -2.62
N LYS A 501 -20.61 -40.31 -3.79
CA LYS A 501 -20.24 -40.95 -5.07
C LYS A 501 -18.82 -40.62 -5.52
N ILE A 502 -18.38 -39.35 -5.36
CA ILE A 502 -17.03 -38.93 -5.71
C ILE A 502 -16.02 -39.58 -4.76
N LEU A 503 -16.29 -39.59 -3.47
CA LEU A 503 -15.37 -40.10 -2.46
C LEU A 503 -15.21 -41.62 -2.45
N GLU A 504 -16.23 -42.36 -2.96
CA GLU A 504 -16.10 -43.80 -3.25
C GLU A 504 -14.95 -44.07 -4.24
N THR A 505 -14.75 -43.21 -5.24
CA THR A 505 -13.71 -43.39 -6.26
C THR A 505 -12.27 -43.24 -5.68
N VAL A 506 -12.11 -42.52 -4.59
CA VAL A 506 -10.82 -42.31 -3.92
C VAL A 506 -10.66 -43.16 -2.66
N GLY A 507 -11.61 -44.06 -2.40
CA GLY A 507 -11.53 -45.02 -1.31
C GLY A 507 -11.64 -44.46 0.10
N ILE A 508 -12.45 -43.42 0.28
CA ILE A 508 -12.79 -42.88 1.61
C ILE A 508 -13.88 -43.75 2.25
N PRO A 509 -13.67 -44.26 3.45
CA PRO A 509 -14.67 -45.05 4.15
C PRO A 509 -15.92 -44.22 4.47
N GLN A 510 -17.08 -44.77 4.17
CA GLN A 510 -18.37 -44.13 4.42
C GLN A 510 -19.35 -45.13 5.00
N VAL A 511 -20.32 -44.64 5.76
CA VAL A 511 -21.44 -45.47 6.22
C VAL A 511 -22.29 -45.95 5.03
N GLN A 512 -22.95 -47.09 5.16
CA GLN A 512 -23.83 -47.57 4.11
C GLN A 512 -24.96 -46.56 3.86
N SER A 513 -25.26 -46.27 2.60
CA SER A 513 -26.24 -45.25 2.25
C SER A 513 -27.05 -45.65 0.98
N LEU A 514 -28.26 -45.14 0.90
CA LEU A 514 -29.14 -45.21 -0.27
C LEU A 514 -29.48 -43.82 -0.74
N TYR A 515 -29.58 -43.67 -2.06
CA TYR A 515 -30.08 -42.45 -2.69
C TYR A 515 -31.56 -42.58 -3.02
N VAL A 516 -32.40 -41.68 -2.45
CA VAL A 516 -33.81 -41.55 -2.78
C VAL A 516 -34.07 -40.20 -3.46
N LYS A 517 -34.79 -40.24 -4.56
CA LYS A 517 -35.13 -39.06 -5.35
C LYS A 517 -36.64 -38.86 -5.37
N LYS A 518 -37.09 -37.62 -5.21
CA LYS A 518 -38.44 -37.17 -5.47
C LYS A 518 -38.55 -36.71 -6.92
N ARG A 519 -39.37 -37.36 -7.71
CA ARG A 519 -39.68 -36.98 -9.08
C ARG A 519 -40.61 -35.78 -9.14
N TYR A 520 -40.74 -35.15 -10.30
CA TYR A 520 -41.63 -34.00 -10.51
C TYR A 520 -43.12 -34.32 -10.27
N ASP A 521 -43.55 -35.57 -10.44
CA ASP A 521 -44.89 -36.03 -10.12
C ASP A 521 -45.13 -36.32 -8.64
N GLY A 522 -44.10 -36.10 -7.82
CA GLY A 522 -44.10 -36.32 -6.37
C GLY A 522 -43.72 -37.75 -5.96
N THR A 523 -43.53 -38.68 -6.90
CA THR A 523 -43.17 -40.09 -6.61
C THR A 523 -41.75 -40.15 -6.03
N LEU A 524 -41.59 -40.88 -4.93
CA LEU A 524 -40.29 -41.19 -4.32
C LEU A 524 -39.76 -42.51 -4.92
N VAL A 525 -38.49 -42.51 -5.32
CA VAL A 525 -37.80 -43.68 -5.89
C VAL A 525 -36.41 -43.84 -5.30
N VAL A 526 -35.99 -45.06 -5.02
CA VAL A 526 -34.56 -45.33 -4.75
C VAL A 526 -33.83 -45.46 -6.08
N VAL A 527 -32.64 -44.89 -6.12
CA VAL A 527 -31.78 -44.84 -7.31
C VAL A 527 -30.49 -45.63 -7.04
N ASP A 528 -30.20 -46.63 -7.86
CA ASP A 528 -29.00 -47.45 -7.74
C ASP A 528 -27.75 -46.80 -8.40
N HIS A 529 -26.62 -47.50 -8.38
CA HIS A 529 -25.36 -47.03 -8.95
C HIS A 529 -25.36 -46.92 -10.50
N GLU A 530 -26.26 -47.65 -11.19
CA GLU A 530 -26.49 -47.56 -12.64
C GLU A 530 -27.60 -46.57 -13.00
N PHE A 531 -28.12 -45.81 -12.01
CA PHE A 531 -29.26 -44.88 -12.11
C PHE A 531 -30.63 -45.57 -12.48
N ASN A 532 -30.77 -46.89 -12.23
CA ASN A 532 -32.09 -47.50 -12.27
C ASN A 532 -32.91 -47.04 -11.07
N GLU A 533 -34.21 -46.85 -11.29
CA GLU A 533 -35.14 -46.35 -10.27
C GLU A 533 -36.13 -47.46 -9.85
N SER A 534 -36.38 -47.58 -8.54
CA SER A 534 -37.37 -48.47 -7.96
C SER A 534 -38.23 -47.76 -6.93
N THR A 535 -39.51 -48.09 -6.86
CA THR A 535 -40.44 -47.59 -5.84
C THR A 535 -40.37 -48.42 -4.54
N ASP A 536 -39.68 -49.55 -4.52
CA ASP A 536 -39.56 -50.42 -3.36
C ASP A 536 -38.41 -49.99 -2.42
N ILE A 537 -38.55 -48.77 -1.86
CA ILE A 537 -37.52 -48.13 -1.07
C ILE A 537 -37.27 -48.87 0.22
N ILE A 538 -38.36 -49.34 0.87
CA ILE A 538 -38.27 -49.99 2.20
C ILE A 538 -37.53 -51.33 2.09
N GLN A 539 -37.76 -52.09 1.00
CA GLN A 539 -37.04 -53.34 0.78
C GLN A 539 -35.55 -53.05 0.53
N ALA A 540 -35.22 -52.03 -0.23
CA ALA A 540 -33.83 -51.62 -0.43
C ALA A 540 -33.11 -51.22 0.87
N VAL A 541 -33.82 -50.59 1.82
CA VAL A 541 -33.26 -50.28 3.15
C VAL A 541 -33.03 -51.57 3.94
N LYS A 542 -33.99 -52.49 3.97
CA LYS A 542 -33.87 -53.77 4.66
C LYS A 542 -32.71 -54.60 4.14
N ASP A 543 -32.54 -54.65 2.83
CA ASP A 543 -31.50 -55.45 2.18
C ASP A 543 -30.10 -54.87 2.40
N LYS A 544 -29.98 -53.53 2.52
CA LYS A 544 -28.69 -52.87 2.61
C LYS A 544 -28.24 -52.62 4.05
N MET A 545 -29.10 -52.07 4.91
CA MET A 545 -28.69 -51.60 6.24
C MET A 545 -29.67 -51.96 7.38
N GLY A 546 -30.97 -52.13 7.10
CA GLY A 546 -31.99 -52.37 8.11
C GLY A 546 -32.35 -51.09 8.95
N PHE A 547 -32.92 -51.37 10.11
CA PHE A 547 -33.29 -50.34 11.08
C PHE A 547 -32.46 -50.47 12.40
N PRO A 548 -32.12 -49.39 13.12
CA PRO A 548 -32.49 -48.01 12.80
C PRO A 548 -31.67 -47.44 11.63
N CYS A 549 -32.21 -46.42 10.92
CA CYS A 549 -31.55 -45.69 9.89
C CYS A 549 -31.78 -44.18 10.05
N PHE A 550 -30.96 -43.37 9.41
CA PHE A 550 -31.12 -41.92 9.30
C PHE A 550 -31.58 -41.51 7.93
N MET A 551 -32.53 -40.58 7.84
CA MET A 551 -32.91 -39.89 6.61
C MET A 551 -32.47 -38.46 6.66
N LYS A 552 -31.80 -37.97 5.61
CA LYS A 552 -31.26 -36.61 5.55
C LYS A 552 -31.62 -35.99 4.20
N ALA A 553 -32.11 -34.76 4.22
CA ALA A 553 -32.15 -33.94 3.01
C ALA A 553 -30.71 -33.70 2.54
N SER A 554 -30.41 -34.02 1.24
CA SER A 554 -29.03 -34.10 0.75
C SER A 554 -28.32 -32.76 0.74
N ARG A 555 -29.03 -31.67 0.40
CA ARG A 555 -28.52 -30.29 0.26
C ARG A 555 -28.96 -29.36 1.39
N SER A 556 -29.26 -29.91 2.57
CA SER A 556 -29.57 -29.15 3.78
C SER A 556 -28.45 -29.27 4.79
N GLY A 557 -28.15 -28.15 5.48
CA GLY A 557 -27.24 -28.06 6.60
C GLY A 557 -27.97 -28.12 7.97
N SER A 558 -27.20 -28.03 9.05
CA SER A 558 -27.68 -27.82 10.44
C SER A 558 -28.80 -28.78 10.88
N SER A 559 -28.74 -30.04 10.44
CA SER A 559 -29.72 -31.11 10.79
C SER A 559 -31.17 -30.83 10.36
N VAL A 560 -31.44 -29.85 9.51
CA VAL A 560 -32.76 -29.58 8.95
C VAL A 560 -33.18 -30.70 8.00
N GLY A 561 -34.35 -31.29 8.20
CA GLY A 561 -34.84 -32.44 7.44
C GLY A 561 -34.09 -33.75 7.71
N CYS A 562 -33.44 -33.86 8.89
CA CYS A 562 -32.76 -35.06 9.37
C CYS A 562 -33.63 -35.81 10.39
N TYR A 563 -33.92 -37.06 10.14
CA TYR A 563 -34.76 -37.88 11.04
C TYR A 563 -34.13 -39.25 11.25
N ARG A 564 -34.11 -39.70 12.50
CA ARG A 564 -33.86 -41.10 12.84
C ARG A 564 -35.14 -41.90 12.72
N VAL A 565 -35.05 -43.05 12.09
CA VAL A 565 -36.15 -44.00 11.92
C VAL A 565 -35.79 -45.29 12.60
N ASP A 566 -36.44 -45.57 13.73
CA ASP A 566 -36.15 -46.75 14.53
C ASP A 566 -36.91 -47.97 14.05
N LYS A 567 -38.11 -47.77 13.45
CA LYS A 567 -39.03 -48.83 13.02
C LYS A 567 -39.59 -48.61 11.63
N GLU A 568 -39.89 -49.69 10.96
CA GLU A 568 -40.49 -49.70 9.62
C GLU A 568 -41.82 -48.92 9.56
N GLU A 569 -42.60 -48.92 10.63
CA GLU A 569 -43.91 -48.28 10.68
C GLU A 569 -43.83 -46.76 10.47
N ASP A 570 -42.77 -46.12 10.92
CA ASP A 570 -42.57 -44.67 10.87
C ASP A 570 -41.86 -44.25 9.52
N PHE A 571 -41.43 -45.17 8.71
CA PHE A 571 -40.53 -44.95 7.58
C PHE A 571 -41.05 -43.93 6.58
N TYR A 572 -42.26 -44.19 6.02
CA TYR A 572 -42.79 -43.33 4.97
C TYR A 572 -43.23 -41.96 5.48
N ASP A 573 -43.66 -41.85 6.73
CA ASP A 573 -43.98 -40.54 7.34
C ASP A 573 -42.73 -39.68 7.44
N LYS A 574 -41.62 -40.23 7.94
CA LYS A 574 -40.33 -39.50 8.02
C LYS A 574 -39.74 -39.24 6.67
N LEU A 575 -39.87 -40.17 5.70
CA LEU A 575 -39.41 -39.98 4.35
C LEU A 575 -40.15 -38.81 3.64
N ASN A 576 -41.47 -38.74 3.83
CA ASN A 576 -42.29 -37.66 3.27
C ASN A 576 -41.98 -36.31 3.95
N GLU A 577 -41.70 -36.30 5.26
CA GLU A 577 -41.26 -35.08 5.96
C GLU A 577 -39.92 -34.60 5.42
N THR A 578 -38.90 -35.47 5.30
CA THR A 578 -37.60 -35.14 4.66
C THR A 578 -37.76 -34.60 3.25
N ALA A 579 -38.67 -35.20 2.45
CA ALA A 579 -38.96 -34.82 1.06
C ALA A 579 -39.61 -33.42 0.90
N LYS A 580 -39.99 -32.75 1.99
CA LYS A 580 -40.44 -31.35 1.96
C LYS A 580 -39.26 -30.37 1.86
N TYR A 581 -38.10 -30.78 2.34
CA TYR A 581 -36.90 -29.93 2.40
C TYR A 581 -36.03 -30.07 1.14
N ASP A 582 -35.93 -31.28 0.57
CA ASP A 582 -35.15 -31.54 -0.64
C ASP A 582 -35.75 -32.66 -1.49
N SER A 583 -35.55 -32.59 -2.78
CA SER A 583 -35.89 -33.67 -3.72
C SER A 583 -34.84 -34.79 -3.75
N HIS A 584 -33.65 -34.55 -3.17
CA HIS A 584 -32.58 -35.53 -2.99
C HIS A 584 -32.50 -35.92 -1.52
N ILE A 585 -32.65 -37.20 -1.24
CA ILE A 585 -32.63 -37.72 0.13
C ILE A 585 -31.57 -38.81 0.22
N VAL A 586 -30.74 -38.76 1.23
CA VAL A 586 -29.80 -39.83 1.59
C VAL A 586 -30.35 -40.57 2.80
N ILE A 587 -30.42 -41.90 2.72
CA ILE A 587 -30.75 -42.79 3.83
C ILE A 587 -29.47 -43.50 4.24
N GLU A 588 -29.06 -43.41 5.50
CA GLU A 588 -27.80 -43.91 6.03
C GLU A 588 -28.03 -44.90 7.18
N GLU A 589 -27.13 -45.88 7.33
CA GLU A 589 -27.09 -46.73 8.50
C GLU A 589 -26.83 -45.91 9.76
N CYS A 590 -27.43 -46.37 10.87
CA CYS A 590 -27.22 -45.75 12.16
C CYS A 590 -25.99 -46.37 12.86
N VAL A 591 -24.95 -45.56 13.07
CA VAL A 591 -23.71 -46.00 13.78
C VAL A 591 -23.63 -45.33 15.14
N ASP A 592 -23.35 -46.10 16.21
CA ASP A 592 -23.01 -45.55 17.53
C ASP A 592 -21.55 -45.04 17.49
N CYS A 593 -21.40 -43.72 17.39
CA CYS A 593 -20.12 -43.11 17.05
C CYS A 593 -19.70 -41.98 18.01
N ILE A 594 -18.45 -41.58 17.88
CA ILE A 594 -17.87 -40.31 18.36
C ILE A 594 -17.79 -39.39 17.18
N GLU A 595 -18.26 -38.16 17.30
CA GLU A 595 -18.16 -37.12 16.26
C GLU A 595 -16.81 -36.41 16.37
N LEU A 596 -16.07 -36.40 15.28
CA LEU A 596 -14.73 -35.83 15.16
C LEU A 596 -14.64 -34.87 14.00
N GLU A 597 -13.99 -33.74 14.19
CA GLU A 597 -13.87 -32.69 13.19
C GLU A 597 -12.39 -32.31 13.01
N THR A 598 -12.02 -31.97 11.79
CA THR A 598 -10.69 -31.42 11.48
C THR A 598 -10.79 -30.30 10.45
N ALA A 599 -9.91 -29.32 10.56
CA ALA A 599 -9.86 -28.16 9.66
C ALA A 599 -8.79 -28.35 8.61
N VAL A 600 -9.10 -27.96 7.36
CA VAL A 600 -8.16 -27.91 6.22
C VAL A 600 -8.04 -26.45 5.80
N LEU A 601 -6.82 -25.99 5.53
CA LEU A 601 -6.50 -24.62 5.11
C LEU A 601 -5.45 -24.63 4.00
N GLY A 602 -5.72 -24.03 2.86
CA GLY A 602 -4.80 -23.89 1.74
C GLY A 602 -5.41 -24.21 0.39
N ASN A 603 -4.60 -24.12 -0.66
CA ASN A 603 -4.95 -24.47 -2.03
C ASN A 603 -4.19 -25.73 -2.47
N ASP A 604 -3.08 -25.62 -3.19
CA ASP A 604 -2.31 -26.77 -3.72
C ASP A 604 -1.68 -27.64 -2.62
N ASP A 605 -1.12 -27.01 -1.59
CA ASP A 605 -0.47 -27.66 -0.44
C ASP A 605 -1.19 -27.35 0.88
N PRO A 606 -2.43 -27.86 1.05
CA PRO A 606 -3.21 -27.55 2.24
C PRO A 606 -2.67 -28.21 3.50
N ILE A 607 -2.72 -27.48 4.60
CA ILE A 607 -2.47 -27.98 5.95
C ILE A 607 -3.73 -28.55 6.57
N VAL A 608 -3.57 -29.51 7.47
CA VAL A 608 -4.67 -30.14 8.23
C VAL A 608 -4.38 -30.00 9.71
N SER A 609 -5.36 -29.47 10.45
CA SER A 609 -5.26 -29.29 11.92
C SER A 609 -5.17 -30.62 12.68
N ARG A 610 -4.98 -30.56 13.98
CA ARG A 610 -5.31 -31.67 14.86
C ARG A 610 -6.82 -31.94 14.83
N VAL A 611 -7.21 -33.14 15.29
CA VAL A 611 -8.63 -33.54 15.35
C VAL A 611 -9.28 -32.98 16.59
N GLY A 612 -10.44 -32.39 16.44
CA GLY A 612 -11.33 -31.98 17.54
C GLY A 612 -12.45 -33.00 17.75
N GLN A 613 -12.94 -33.08 18.98
CA GLN A 613 -14.04 -33.93 19.35
C GLN A 613 -15.19 -33.08 19.88
N ILE A 614 -16.42 -33.39 19.42
CA ILE A 614 -17.63 -32.82 19.98
C ILE A 614 -18.15 -33.73 21.12
N MET A 615 -18.45 -33.12 22.24
CA MET A 615 -19.04 -33.78 23.42
C MET A 615 -20.46 -33.22 23.63
N PRO A 616 -21.48 -33.80 22.96
CA PRO A 616 -22.86 -33.31 23.08
C PRO A 616 -23.41 -33.59 24.50
N HIS A 617 -24.24 -32.69 25.00
CA HIS A 617 -24.92 -32.83 26.29
C HIS A 617 -26.14 -33.78 26.23
N GLY A 618 -26.49 -34.34 25.03
CA GLY A 618 -27.64 -35.23 24.84
C GLY A 618 -27.33 -36.37 23.86
N GLU A 619 -28.37 -37.17 23.54
CA GLU A 619 -28.22 -38.30 22.59
C GLU A 619 -27.95 -37.88 21.17
N PHE A 620 -28.22 -36.60 20.76
CA PHE A 620 -28.02 -36.07 19.42
C PHE A 620 -27.58 -34.62 19.46
N TYR A 621 -26.69 -34.23 18.50
CA TYR A 621 -26.20 -32.88 18.29
C TYR A 621 -27.19 -32.11 17.41
N THR A 622 -28.17 -31.43 18.03
CA THR A 622 -29.20 -30.64 17.34
C THR A 622 -28.76 -29.25 17.00
N PHE A 623 -29.54 -28.49 16.19
CA PHE A 623 -29.28 -27.08 15.88
C PHE A 623 -29.11 -26.24 17.17
N GLU A 624 -29.98 -26.41 18.15
CA GLU A 624 -29.92 -25.71 19.43
C GLU A 624 -28.63 -26.04 20.22
N SER A 625 -28.22 -27.34 20.22
CA SER A 625 -26.97 -27.75 20.88
C SER A 625 -25.69 -27.28 20.13
N LYS A 626 -25.79 -26.93 18.86
CA LYS A 626 -24.64 -26.41 18.08
C LYS A 626 -24.32 -24.94 18.37
N TYR A 627 -25.31 -24.11 18.66
CA TYR A 627 -25.16 -22.66 18.65
C TYR A 627 -25.67 -21.95 19.89
N GLU A 628 -26.55 -22.59 20.73
CA GLU A 628 -27.19 -22.00 21.89
C GLU A 628 -26.85 -22.70 23.21
N ASP A 629 -26.29 -23.93 23.18
CA ASP A 629 -26.00 -24.71 24.40
C ASP A 629 -24.55 -24.48 24.87
N GLU A 630 -24.39 -23.66 25.92
CA GLU A 630 -23.11 -23.42 26.59
C GLU A 630 -22.54 -24.68 27.31
N GLU A 631 -23.31 -25.77 27.45
CA GLU A 631 -22.88 -27.00 28.09
C GLU A 631 -22.27 -28.02 27.14
N SER A 632 -22.44 -27.86 25.81
CA SER A 632 -21.73 -28.65 24.79
C SER A 632 -20.24 -28.27 24.79
N LYS A 633 -19.38 -29.24 25.04
CA LYS A 633 -17.91 -29.03 25.13
C LYS A 633 -17.21 -29.54 23.90
N THR A 634 -16.24 -28.75 23.44
CA THR A 634 -15.25 -29.18 22.44
C THR A 634 -13.97 -29.60 23.15
N CYS A 635 -13.29 -30.63 22.61
CA CYS A 635 -12.02 -31.10 23.12
C CYS A 635 -11.00 -31.12 21.95
N ILE A 636 -9.96 -30.31 22.05
CA ILE A 636 -8.86 -30.27 21.07
C ILE A 636 -7.55 -30.44 21.83
N PRO A 637 -6.73 -31.46 21.51
CA PRO A 637 -7.01 -32.56 20.57
C PRO A 637 -8.08 -33.52 21.08
N ALA A 638 -8.72 -34.27 20.20
CA ALA A 638 -9.69 -35.29 20.49
C ALA A 638 -9.13 -36.38 21.42
N LEU A 639 -9.98 -36.93 22.27
CA LEU A 639 -9.62 -37.99 23.21
C LEU A 639 -9.66 -39.38 22.54
N VAL A 640 -8.97 -39.52 21.42
CA VAL A 640 -8.84 -40.77 20.64
C VAL A 640 -7.38 -41.08 20.34
N ASP A 641 -7.08 -42.34 19.98
CA ASP A 641 -5.72 -42.78 19.69
C ASP A 641 -5.09 -41.94 18.58
N GLU A 642 -3.79 -41.62 18.70
CA GLU A 642 -3.05 -40.80 17.74
C GLU A 642 -3.07 -41.38 16.32
N LYS A 643 -3.06 -42.71 16.19
CA LYS A 643 -3.17 -43.37 14.87
C LYS A 643 -4.51 -43.08 14.19
N ILE A 644 -5.58 -43.00 14.98
CA ILE A 644 -6.90 -42.63 14.47
C ILE A 644 -6.91 -41.16 14.03
N GLN A 645 -6.28 -40.29 14.83
CA GLN A 645 -6.14 -38.87 14.44
C GLN A 645 -5.34 -38.71 13.15
N GLU A 646 -4.22 -39.43 12.98
CA GLU A 646 -3.43 -39.42 11.74
C GLU A 646 -4.23 -39.95 10.54
N GLU A 647 -5.02 -41.02 10.73
CA GLU A 647 -5.89 -41.57 9.69
C GLU A 647 -6.94 -40.54 9.23
N ILE A 648 -7.59 -39.87 10.19
CA ILE A 648 -8.59 -38.81 9.94
C ILE A 648 -7.97 -37.65 9.17
N ARG A 649 -6.80 -37.18 9.60
CA ARG A 649 -6.08 -36.09 8.90
C ARG A 649 -5.72 -36.49 7.47
N GLY A 650 -5.28 -37.73 7.26
CA GLY A 650 -5.02 -38.29 5.93
C GLY A 650 -6.27 -38.34 5.05
N TYR A 651 -7.39 -38.76 5.62
CA TYR A 651 -8.67 -38.76 4.92
C TYR A 651 -9.17 -37.35 4.62
N ALA A 652 -9.10 -36.41 5.57
CA ALA A 652 -9.51 -35.03 5.37
C ALA A 652 -8.77 -34.36 4.21
N LEU A 653 -7.46 -34.57 4.11
CA LEU A 653 -6.65 -34.08 2.99
C LEU A 653 -7.10 -34.68 1.66
N LYS A 654 -7.37 -35.99 1.63
CA LYS A 654 -7.89 -36.68 0.43
C LYS A 654 -9.28 -36.18 0.02
N VAL A 655 -10.18 -36.02 0.99
CA VAL A 655 -11.53 -35.49 0.77
C VAL A 655 -11.47 -34.11 0.16
N PHE A 656 -10.68 -33.21 0.76
CA PHE A 656 -10.50 -31.83 0.29
C PHE A 656 -10.01 -31.80 -1.18
N LYS A 657 -8.95 -32.57 -1.48
CA LYS A 657 -8.41 -32.66 -2.85
C LYS A 657 -9.40 -33.30 -3.84
N ALA A 658 -10.20 -34.30 -3.41
CA ALA A 658 -11.12 -34.99 -4.29
C ALA A 658 -12.30 -34.11 -4.76
N ILE A 659 -12.69 -33.11 -3.97
CA ILE A 659 -13.74 -32.15 -4.33
C ILE A 659 -13.19 -30.88 -5.00
N ASP A 660 -11.91 -30.83 -5.33
CA ASP A 660 -11.24 -29.61 -5.80
C ASP A 660 -11.34 -28.46 -4.78
N GLY A 661 -11.02 -28.76 -3.52
CA GLY A 661 -11.12 -27.82 -2.39
C GLY A 661 -10.11 -26.70 -2.47
N HIS A 662 -10.52 -25.49 -2.09
CA HIS A 662 -9.69 -24.28 -2.03
C HIS A 662 -9.99 -23.47 -0.77
N GLY A 663 -8.97 -22.79 -0.29
CA GLY A 663 -9.05 -21.89 0.87
C GLY A 663 -9.24 -22.64 2.16
N LEU A 664 -10.46 -23.07 2.46
CA LEU A 664 -10.80 -23.71 3.74
C LEU A 664 -11.87 -24.78 3.59
N SER A 665 -11.85 -25.70 4.54
CA SER A 665 -13.00 -26.55 4.85
C SER A 665 -12.90 -27.15 6.25
N ARG A 666 -14.02 -27.54 6.83
CA ARG A 666 -14.09 -28.45 7.98
C ARG A 666 -14.58 -29.81 7.46
N VAL A 667 -13.88 -30.87 7.83
CA VAL A 667 -14.22 -32.24 7.45
C VAL A 667 -14.61 -33.00 8.72
N ASP A 668 -15.83 -33.56 8.69
CA ASP A 668 -16.47 -34.15 9.85
C ASP A 668 -16.53 -35.68 9.67
N PHE A 669 -16.17 -36.41 10.74
CA PHE A 669 -16.02 -37.87 10.74
C PHE A 669 -16.80 -38.53 11.87
N PHE A 670 -17.21 -39.76 11.67
CA PHE A 670 -17.71 -40.67 12.70
C PHE A 670 -16.65 -41.71 13.03
N LEU A 671 -16.36 -41.89 14.30
CA LEU A 671 -15.58 -43.01 14.82
C LEU A 671 -16.53 -44.01 15.45
N ASP A 672 -16.73 -45.17 14.84
CA ASP A 672 -17.57 -46.24 15.38
C ASP A 672 -16.97 -46.79 16.69
N LYS A 673 -17.72 -46.68 17.79
CA LYS A 673 -17.27 -47.08 19.12
C LYS A 673 -17.03 -48.58 19.28
N LYS A 674 -17.64 -49.42 18.41
CA LYS A 674 -17.52 -50.87 18.45
C LYS A 674 -16.34 -51.38 17.63
N THR A 675 -16.13 -50.80 16.48
CA THR A 675 -15.15 -51.33 15.50
C THR A 675 -13.89 -50.45 15.40
N ASN A 676 -13.91 -49.26 15.99
CA ASN A 676 -12.86 -48.22 15.81
C ASN A 676 -12.62 -47.85 14.35
N LYS A 677 -13.59 -48.03 13.45
CA LYS A 677 -13.51 -47.60 12.08
C LYS A 677 -13.92 -46.15 11.96
N VAL A 678 -13.14 -45.43 11.14
CA VAL A 678 -13.41 -44.03 10.78
C VAL A 678 -14.28 -44.00 9.54
N TYR A 679 -15.35 -43.23 9.55
CA TYR A 679 -16.22 -42.97 8.43
C TYR A 679 -16.34 -41.47 8.21
N LEU A 680 -16.34 -41.02 6.95
CA LEU A 680 -16.67 -39.64 6.62
C LEU A 680 -18.17 -39.41 6.90
N ASN A 681 -18.49 -38.28 7.55
CA ASN A 681 -19.85 -37.76 7.67
C ASN A 681 -20.12 -36.74 6.55
N GLU A 682 -19.46 -35.58 6.61
CA GLU A 682 -19.65 -34.51 5.61
C GLU A 682 -18.40 -33.60 5.52
N ILE A 683 -18.38 -32.72 4.52
CA ILE A 683 -17.42 -31.65 4.37
C ILE A 683 -18.15 -30.32 4.24
N ASN A 684 -17.70 -29.31 4.99
CA ASN A 684 -18.26 -27.96 5.00
C ASN A 684 -17.24 -26.99 4.39
N THR A 685 -17.59 -26.37 3.27
CA THR A 685 -16.68 -25.48 2.51
C THR A 685 -16.67 -24.04 3.00
N MET A 686 -17.62 -23.65 3.84
CA MET A 686 -17.65 -22.40 4.60
C MET A 686 -18.14 -22.67 6.02
N PRO A 687 -17.30 -23.28 6.88
CA PRO A 687 -17.66 -23.62 8.24
C PRO A 687 -17.98 -22.36 9.05
N GLY A 688 -18.69 -22.53 10.17
CA GLY A 688 -18.99 -21.43 11.09
C GLY A 688 -17.71 -20.71 11.56
N PHE A 689 -17.80 -19.40 11.66
CA PHE A 689 -16.72 -18.49 12.10
C PHE A 689 -17.02 -17.75 13.40
N THR A 690 -18.00 -18.22 14.20
CA THR A 690 -18.23 -17.64 15.53
C THR A 690 -17.06 -18.00 16.46
N ARG A 691 -16.93 -17.27 17.59
CA ARG A 691 -15.86 -17.52 18.57
C ARG A 691 -15.87 -18.97 19.12
N ILE A 692 -17.03 -19.62 19.16
CA ILE A 692 -17.20 -20.99 19.64
C ILE A 692 -17.13 -22.03 18.52
N SER A 693 -17.06 -21.62 17.25
CA SER A 693 -17.00 -22.54 16.11
C SER A 693 -15.69 -23.33 16.10
N MET A 694 -15.80 -24.62 15.75
CA MET A 694 -14.67 -25.56 15.80
C MET A 694 -13.54 -25.17 14.84
N TYR A 695 -13.84 -24.65 13.65
CA TYR A 695 -12.82 -24.33 12.64
C TYR A 695 -11.79 -23.30 13.15
N PRO A 696 -12.16 -22.12 13.66
CA PRO A 696 -11.20 -21.18 14.23
C PRO A 696 -10.44 -21.74 15.43
N GLN A 697 -11.11 -22.56 16.29
CA GLN A 697 -10.46 -23.18 17.46
C GLN A 697 -9.39 -24.19 17.03
N LEU A 698 -9.64 -25.01 16.00
CA LEU A 698 -8.69 -25.96 15.43
C LEU A 698 -7.48 -25.25 14.81
N MET A 699 -7.68 -24.12 14.14
CA MET A 699 -6.61 -23.32 13.59
C MET A 699 -5.79 -22.60 14.68
N ALA A 700 -6.44 -22.10 15.73
CA ALA A 700 -5.73 -21.53 16.89
C ALA A 700 -4.87 -22.57 17.60
N ASP A 701 -5.37 -23.80 17.78
CA ASP A 701 -4.61 -24.93 18.31
C ASP A 701 -3.44 -25.33 17.40
N TYR A 702 -3.58 -25.17 16.09
CA TYR A 702 -2.49 -25.35 15.11
C TYR A 702 -1.43 -24.23 15.20
N GLY A 703 -1.71 -23.12 15.87
CA GLY A 703 -0.78 -21.99 16.04
C GLY A 703 -1.09 -20.79 15.12
N ILE A 704 -2.27 -20.74 14.50
CA ILE A 704 -2.71 -19.62 13.66
C ILE A 704 -3.78 -18.85 14.43
N ALA A 705 -3.45 -17.61 14.84
CA ALA A 705 -4.41 -16.74 15.53
C ALA A 705 -5.58 -16.36 14.60
N TYR A 706 -6.72 -15.98 15.17
CA TYR A 706 -7.94 -15.72 14.40
C TYR A 706 -7.75 -14.61 13.35
N SER A 707 -7.09 -13.52 13.71
CA SER A 707 -6.81 -12.41 12.78
C SER A 707 -5.88 -12.85 11.65
N ASP A 708 -4.83 -13.60 11.97
CA ASP A 708 -3.89 -14.15 10.96
C ASP A 708 -4.57 -15.19 10.05
N LEU A 709 -5.56 -15.91 10.57
CA LEU A 709 -6.38 -16.85 9.78
C LEU A 709 -7.17 -16.09 8.71
N ILE A 710 -7.80 -14.98 9.07
CA ILE A 710 -8.53 -14.13 8.13
C ILE A 710 -7.59 -13.64 7.02
N ASP A 711 -6.44 -13.09 7.38
CA ASP A 711 -5.43 -12.62 6.40
C ASP A 711 -4.99 -13.74 5.45
N LYS A 712 -4.66 -14.93 6.00
CA LYS A 712 -4.28 -16.10 5.18
C LYS A 712 -5.38 -16.52 4.22
N LEU A 713 -6.62 -16.52 4.65
CA LEU A 713 -7.76 -16.86 3.79
C LEU A 713 -7.96 -15.85 2.67
N ILE A 714 -7.78 -14.56 2.97
CA ILE A 714 -7.83 -13.49 1.98
C ILE A 714 -6.67 -13.62 0.98
N ASP A 715 -5.45 -13.91 1.46
CA ASP A 715 -4.30 -14.10 0.58
C ASP A 715 -4.47 -15.32 -0.34
N LEU A 716 -4.97 -16.46 0.19
CA LEU A 716 -5.30 -17.64 -0.59
C LEU A 716 -6.34 -17.38 -1.71
N ALA A 717 -7.18 -16.36 -1.56
CA ALA A 717 -8.14 -15.98 -2.60
C ALA A 717 -7.47 -15.41 -3.85
N PHE A 718 -6.25 -14.87 -3.76
CA PHE A 718 -5.48 -14.37 -4.88
C PHE A 718 -4.60 -15.44 -5.56
N ASP A 719 -4.31 -16.54 -4.87
CA ASP A 719 -3.45 -17.63 -5.33
C ASP A 719 -4.26 -18.70 -6.10
N ARG A 720 -5.10 -18.29 -7.06
CA ARG A 720 -6.03 -19.21 -7.76
C ARG A 720 -5.78 -19.28 -9.24
#